data_9f5fcf630d298ef403fac2f3cda84297
#
_entry.id   9f5fcf630d298ef403fac2f3cda84297
#
_cell.length_a   1.000
_cell.length_b   1.000
_cell.length_c   1.000
_cell.angle_alpha   90.00
_cell.angle_beta   90.00
_cell.angle_gamma   90.00
#
_symmetry.space_group_name_H-M   'P 1'
#
loop_
_entity.id
_entity.type
_entity.pdbx_description
1 polymer ?
#
loop_
_entity_poly.entity_id
_entity_poly.type
_entity_poly.pdbx_seq_one_letter_code
_entity_poly.pdbx_strand_id
1 'polypeptide(L)'
;MAVNTPILRRLARRAGLKRSTAGSAWRWCQRAGGMLLVLFLVLAVLGRTVGLPEAWKERLIRELASRGIEVEVKKLTIDPLGGLVARDLVVFRDHTRKEERLRVRRVELTPNWLAWRAGEPLLAGAQLRDAHVSWPLGDGVEAEARRVEADAEFRASEIRIQRLRGQVLGFDLDLKGRVGIEAGRQAAPQTFPVAQAWRQAEALLRDLGGPAPKIQAEFSMETGRPDESRAEILITSARNIWKGVAIPAWEVRATMAEGRLKLEKFDVQLEPGGLQAFGWVDFSAKSGGAEFFGQLNPVALAPALGSAAEKALRGFRSQQLPQLSGKIEAGWQTEPRVFTSARLEVGAFGLGEEEFEFRSLRIPWVSDGRRWMVQGFQLEDSRQGIIEAQVAFDGKAELKGNFRSNLNPKILAPLFGEAAEPFWSSLEFSQAPRLDFRILGAGISPDLIRLEGRMEAMGMKYKGVLMDTLNTEVVYASREVRAGNLRVTSGGGEGKGDLRYTFEPKFVHFEKVESTLPVREFSPVFGEKVAKTLQPFKFVDRPFVTMAGRIDLEENFRTDMTATGKSAPGLKYEVAGRELHFRDVDLAVKIQGSETTVETRDNKPASLWGGQVAVRVKVDGPKGNKTQNTEVWLTDVDFGETVKYYFGIPGYNGDLSGFFEWQGPAEAGMWRQWTGRGNLEVGGGKFPGMGNFAKTINAPLEWMENLGEGATMDFQLEGGKLHVQRLKIFSKLVETTGEGFYDIAEDRLEKFFMKQNLIGPVGVPFMLVSEMLEVEGSGSLKNPVWKRKNSENE
;
A
#
# COMPACT_ATOMS: atom_id res chain seq x y z
N MET A 1 -27.70 -36.61 -30.95
CA MET A 1 -26.39 -36.22 -31.44
C MET A 1 -25.42 -36.30 -30.30
N ALA A 2 -24.42 -37.10 -30.48
CA ALA A 2 -23.34 -37.11 -29.51
C ALA A 2 -22.54 -35.81 -29.69
N VAL A 3 -22.57 -34.99 -28.67
CA VAL A 3 -21.73 -33.80 -28.62
C VAL A 3 -20.29 -34.21 -28.56
N ASN A 4 -19.69 -34.26 -29.74
CA ASN A 4 -18.26 -34.59 -29.84
C ASN A 4 -17.49 -33.27 -29.69
N THR A 5 -17.14 -32.92 -28.48
CA THR A 5 -16.41 -31.68 -28.17
C THR A 5 -14.92 -31.97 -28.05
N PRO A 6 -14.11 -31.69 -29.10
CA PRO A 6 -12.67 -31.96 -29.07
C PRO A 6 -11.91 -31.11 -28.02
N ILE A 7 -12.49 -30.05 -27.53
CA ILE A 7 -11.96 -29.24 -26.42
C ILE A 7 -11.85 -30.04 -25.14
N LEU A 8 -12.91 -30.70 -24.78
CA LEU A 8 -12.91 -31.50 -23.58
C LEU A 8 -11.94 -32.68 -23.70
N ARG A 9 -11.66 -33.15 -24.92
CA ARG A 9 -10.58 -34.12 -25.18
C ARG A 9 -9.19 -33.51 -24.98
N ARG A 10 -8.98 -32.22 -25.28
CA ARG A 10 -7.66 -31.60 -25.13
C ARG A 10 -7.41 -31.11 -23.70
N LEU A 11 -8.45 -30.64 -23.00
CA LEU A 11 -8.37 -30.38 -21.57
C LEU A 11 -8.08 -31.66 -20.78
N ALA A 12 -8.75 -32.77 -21.12
CA ALA A 12 -8.47 -34.06 -20.51
C ALA A 12 -7.06 -34.60 -20.82
N ARG A 13 -6.51 -34.29 -22.00
CA ARG A 13 -5.10 -34.67 -22.34
C ARG A 13 -4.07 -33.82 -21.59
N ARG A 14 -4.32 -32.52 -21.38
CA ARG A 14 -3.42 -31.65 -20.59
C ARG A 14 -3.48 -31.90 -19.09
N ALA A 15 -4.63 -32.34 -18.58
CA ALA A 15 -4.80 -32.73 -17.19
C ALA A 15 -4.31 -34.15 -16.88
N GLY A 16 -3.68 -34.87 -17.83
CA GLY A 16 -3.19 -36.24 -17.63
C GLY A 16 -4.30 -37.29 -17.48
N LEU A 17 -5.53 -36.92 -17.86
CA LEU A 17 -6.69 -37.79 -17.74
C LEU A 17 -6.69 -38.88 -18.85
N LYS A 18 -6.65 -40.16 -18.46
CA LYS A 18 -6.72 -41.27 -19.39
C LYS A 18 -8.03 -41.23 -20.20
N ARG A 19 -7.93 -41.58 -21.48
CA ARG A 19 -8.98 -41.54 -22.51
C ARG A 19 -10.32 -42.23 -22.15
N SER A 20 -10.40 -42.91 -21.00
CA SER A 20 -11.57 -43.68 -20.60
C SER A 20 -12.70 -42.91 -19.88
N THR A 21 -12.40 -41.70 -19.41
CA THR A 21 -13.29 -40.95 -18.48
C THR A 21 -14.19 -39.92 -19.11
N ALA A 22 -13.91 -39.45 -20.31
CA ALA A 22 -14.64 -38.34 -20.95
C ALA A 22 -15.99 -38.75 -21.60
N GLY A 23 -16.27 -40.05 -21.69
CA GLY A 23 -17.55 -40.53 -22.22
C GLY A 23 -18.60 -40.79 -21.14
N SER A 24 -18.35 -40.32 -19.89
CA SER A 24 -19.11 -40.85 -18.79
C SER A 24 -20.37 -40.06 -18.39
N ALA A 25 -20.55 -38.77 -18.73
CA ALA A 25 -21.77 -38.07 -18.27
C ALA A 25 -23.00 -38.37 -19.12
N TRP A 26 -22.84 -38.42 -20.41
CA TRP A 26 -23.97 -38.85 -21.28
C TRP A 26 -24.15 -40.34 -21.15
N ARG A 27 -23.11 -41.14 -21.15
CA ARG A 27 -23.17 -42.54 -20.77
C ARG A 27 -23.65 -42.72 -19.36
N TRP A 28 -23.57 -41.71 -18.58
CA TRP A 28 -23.98 -41.73 -17.19
C TRP A 28 -25.44 -41.33 -17.01
N CYS A 29 -25.97 -40.26 -17.68
CA CYS A 29 -27.44 -40.08 -17.80
C CYS A 29 -28.06 -41.27 -18.51
N GLN A 30 -27.38 -41.83 -19.53
CA GLN A 30 -27.78 -43.10 -20.12
C GLN A 30 -27.54 -44.28 -19.15
N ARG A 31 -26.48 -44.32 -18.36
CA ARG A 31 -26.23 -45.36 -17.37
C ARG A 31 -27.05 -45.15 -16.10
N ALA A 32 -27.34 -43.92 -15.68
CA ALA A 32 -28.31 -43.69 -14.59
C ALA A 32 -29.74 -43.96 -15.08
N GLY A 33 -30.10 -43.53 -16.26
CA GLY A 33 -31.34 -43.97 -16.94
C GLY A 33 -31.35 -45.46 -17.28
N GLY A 34 -30.21 -45.97 -17.78
CA GLY A 34 -30.03 -47.42 -18.05
C GLY A 34 -29.90 -48.24 -16.76
N MET A 35 -29.40 -47.66 -15.67
CA MET A 35 -29.34 -48.29 -14.37
C MET A 35 -30.68 -48.28 -13.63
N LEU A 36 -31.45 -47.20 -13.74
CA LEU A 36 -32.85 -47.19 -13.39
C LEU A 36 -33.59 -48.21 -14.25
N LEU A 37 -33.32 -48.24 -15.57
CA LEU A 37 -33.85 -49.22 -16.50
C LEU A 37 -33.44 -50.64 -16.14
N VAL A 38 -32.15 -50.86 -15.85
CA VAL A 38 -31.64 -52.17 -15.41
C VAL A 38 -32.17 -52.54 -14.02
N LEU A 39 -32.25 -51.59 -13.09
CA LEU A 39 -32.91 -51.76 -11.82
C LEU A 39 -34.38 -52.13 -12.04
N PHE A 40 -35.06 -51.45 -12.95
CA PHE A 40 -36.44 -51.73 -13.32
C PHE A 40 -36.55 -53.08 -14.07
N LEU A 41 -35.64 -53.42 -14.95
CA LEU A 41 -35.56 -54.72 -15.60
C LEU A 41 -35.23 -55.84 -14.58
N VAL A 42 -34.31 -55.54 -13.66
CA VAL A 42 -33.98 -56.46 -12.55
C VAL A 42 -35.16 -56.66 -11.63
N LEU A 43 -35.83 -55.60 -11.26
CA LEU A 43 -37.07 -55.67 -10.45
C LEU A 43 -38.24 -56.29 -11.24
N ALA A 44 -38.27 -56.13 -12.61
CA ALA A 44 -39.18 -56.82 -13.49
C ALA A 44 -38.98 -58.35 -13.50
N VAL A 45 -37.72 -58.74 -13.57
CA VAL A 45 -37.32 -60.12 -13.47
C VAL A 45 -37.64 -60.69 -12.07
N LEU A 46 -37.36 -59.90 -10.98
CA LEU A 46 -37.74 -60.30 -9.60
C LEU A 46 -39.25 -60.35 -9.38
N GLY A 47 -39.96 -59.35 -10.01
CA GLY A 47 -41.41 -59.33 -9.95
C GLY A 47 -42.11 -60.56 -10.57
N ARG A 48 -41.36 -61.27 -11.37
CA ARG A 48 -41.93 -62.47 -12.05
C ARG A 48 -42.14 -63.68 -11.11
N THR A 49 -41.54 -63.61 -9.94
CA THR A 49 -41.50 -64.72 -9.01
C THR A 49 -42.27 -64.42 -7.73
N VAL A 50 -43.54 -64.27 -7.85
CA VAL A 50 -44.52 -64.01 -6.80
C VAL A 50 -44.43 -65.01 -5.65
N GLY A 51 -44.18 -64.52 -4.41
CA GLY A 51 -44.12 -65.39 -3.24
C GLY A 51 -42.98 -66.40 -3.29
N LEU A 52 -41.78 -65.87 -3.70
CA LEU A 52 -40.65 -66.73 -3.90
C LEU A 52 -40.13 -67.32 -2.61
N PRO A 53 -40.09 -68.68 -2.54
CA PRO A 53 -39.24 -69.36 -1.58
C PRO A 53 -37.81 -68.90 -1.70
N GLU A 54 -37.04 -68.85 -0.62
CA GLU A 54 -35.65 -68.38 -0.54
C GLU A 54 -34.76 -68.97 -1.67
N ALA A 55 -34.97 -70.12 -2.10
CA ALA A 55 -34.28 -70.76 -3.23
C ALA A 55 -34.45 -70.01 -4.58
N TRP A 56 -35.58 -69.39 -4.81
CA TRP A 56 -35.85 -68.59 -6.02
C TRP A 56 -35.21 -67.15 -5.95
N LYS A 57 -35.21 -66.60 -4.74
CA LYS A 57 -34.53 -65.36 -4.46
C LYS A 57 -33.03 -65.50 -4.75
N GLU A 58 -32.42 -66.53 -4.25
CA GLU A 58 -31.00 -66.86 -4.50
C GLU A 58 -30.67 -67.11 -5.98
N ARG A 59 -31.53 -67.79 -6.69
CA ARG A 59 -31.37 -68.13 -8.12
C ARG A 59 -31.41 -66.80 -8.97
N LEU A 60 -32.31 -65.95 -8.60
CA LEU A 60 -32.50 -64.68 -9.25
C LEU A 60 -31.33 -63.78 -8.98
N ILE A 61 -30.84 -63.69 -7.73
CA ILE A 61 -29.66 -62.95 -7.36
C ILE A 61 -28.43 -63.43 -8.16
N ARG A 62 -28.29 -64.74 -8.30
CA ARG A 62 -27.23 -65.37 -9.10
C ARG A 62 -27.32 -65.05 -10.60
N GLU A 63 -28.52 -65.02 -11.15
CA GLU A 63 -28.74 -64.67 -12.57
C GLU A 63 -28.44 -63.15 -12.85
N LEU A 64 -28.77 -62.30 -11.88
CA LEU A 64 -28.39 -60.87 -11.96
C LEU A 64 -26.89 -60.64 -11.80
N ALA A 65 -26.27 -61.37 -10.92
CA ALA A 65 -24.83 -61.36 -10.73
C ALA A 65 -24.09 -61.82 -12.01
N SER A 66 -24.60 -62.83 -12.69
CA SER A 66 -24.05 -63.32 -13.96
C SER A 66 -24.12 -62.28 -15.09
N ARG A 67 -25.02 -61.33 -15.00
CA ARG A 67 -25.17 -60.18 -15.89
C ARG A 67 -24.42 -58.92 -15.39
N GLY A 68 -23.62 -59.05 -14.33
CA GLY A 68 -22.85 -57.97 -13.76
C GLY A 68 -23.62 -57.04 -12.80
N ILE A 69 -24.78 -57.46 -12.31
CA ILE A 69 -25.62 -56.66 -11.40
C ILE A 69 -25.72 -57.39 -10.04
N GLU A 70 -24.88 -56.95 -9.11
CA GLU A 70 -24.90 -57.46 -7.75
C GLU A 70 -25.98 -56.76 -6.92
N VAL A 71 -26.93 -57.55 -6.39
CA VAL A 71 -28.04 -57.04 -5.56
C VAL A 71 -28.20 -57.82 -4.26
N GLU A 72 -28.65 -57.10 -3.26
CA GLU A 72 -29.12 -57.69 -2.02
C GLU A 72 -30.52 -57.16 -1.71
N VAL A 73 -31.44 -58.05 -1.40
CA VAL A 73 -32.84 -57.70 -1.03
C VAL A 73 -33.12 -58.27 0.32
N LYS A 74 -33.41 -57.45 1.29
CA LYS A 74 -33.69 -57.92 2.66
C LYS A 74 -35.05 -58.60 2.76
N LYS A 75 -36.07 -58.03 2.15
CA LYS A 75 -37.42 -58.61 2.16
C LYS A 75 -38.17 -58.36 0.87
N LEU A 76 -38.73 -59.45 0.26
CA LEU A 76 -39.58 -59.32 -0.90
C LEU A 76 -40.97 -59.73 -0.50
N THR A 77 -42.00 -58.94 -0.75
CA THR A 77 -43.38 -59.18 -0.38
C THR A 77 -44.29 -58.90 -1.57
N ILE A 78 -45.44 -59.64 -1.62
CA ILE A 78 -46.48 -59.34 -2.60
C ILE A 78 -47.45 -58.33 -1.98
N ASP A 79 -47.85 -57.34 -2.76
CA ASP A 79 -48.94 -56.49 -2.38
C ASP A 79 -50.25 -57.21 -2.70
N PRO A 80 -51.26 -57.23 -1.76
CA PRO A 80 -52.55 -57.86 -2.00
C PRO A 80 -53.31 -57.27 -3.22
N LEU A 81 -52.95 -56.10 -3.70
CA LEU A 81 -53.51 -55.43 -4.88
C LEU A 81 -52.79 -55.78 -6.19
N GLY A 82 -51.86 -56.74 -6.18
CA GLY A 82 -51.27 -57.31 -7.41
C GLY A 82 -49.88 -56.78 -7.78
N GLY A 83 -49.18 -55.96 -6.91
CA GLY A 83 -47.81 -55.53 -7.07
C GLY A 83 -46.81 -56.31 -6.22
N LEU A 84 -45.53 -56.15 -6.60
CA LEU A 84 -44.41 -56.68 -5.81
C LEU A 84 -43.76 -55.55 -5.05
N VAL A 85 -43.42 -55.73 -3.79
CA VAL A 85 -42.78 -54.77 -2.95
C VAL A 85 -41.46 -55.35 -2.44
N ALA A 86 -40.37 -54.80 -2.92
CA ALA A 86 -39.01 -55.01 -2.38
C ALA A 86 -38.71 -53.98 -1.34
N ARG A 87 -38.19 -54.40 -0.18
CA ARG A 87 -37.77 -53.53 0.91
C ARG A 87 -36.30 -53.72 1.16
N ASP A 88 -35.63 -52.57 1.45
CA ASP A 88 -34.18 -52.50 1.70
C ASP A 88 -33.39 -53.16 0.57
N LEU A 89 -33.61 -52.75 -0.66
CA LEU A 89 -32.85 -53.15 -1.84
C LEU A 89 -31.54 -52.38 -1.88
N VAL A 90 -30.44 -53.14 -2.00
CA VAL A 90 -29.10 -52.55 -2.21
C VAL A 90 -28.56 -53.14 -3.52
N VAL A 91 -28.07 -52.28 -4.39
CA VAL A 91 -27.30 -52.65 -5.59
C VAL A 91 -25.86 -52.28 -5.36
N PHE A 92 -24.97 -53.21 -5.57
CA PHE A 92 -23.52 -53.02 -5.40
C PHE A 92 -22.82 -52.72 -6.73
N ARG A 93 -21.68 -52.16 -6.65
CA ARG A 93 -20.87 -51.75 -7.80
C ARG A 93 -20.21 -52.94 -8.49
N ASP A 94 -19.77 -53.92 -7.69
CA ASP A 94 -19.06 -55.10 -8.13
C ASP A 94 -19.39 -56.35 -7.28
N HIS A 95 -18.81 -57.49 -7.61
CA HIS A 95 -19.04 -58.75 -6.93
C HIS A 95 -18.46 -58.79 -5.52
N THR A 96 -17.60 -57.78 -5.16
CA THR A 96 -17.02 -57.72 -3.79
C THR A 96 -18.05 -57.26 -2.75
N ARG A 97 -19.16 -56.65 -3.19
CA ARG A 97 -20.25 -56.09 -2.38
C ARG A 97 -19.79 -55.13 -1.31
N LYS A 98 -18.65 -54.46 -1.53
CA LYS A 98 -18.11 -53.45 -0.59
C LYS A 98 -18.66 -52.06 -0.80
N GLU A 99 -19.00 -51.72 -2.04
CA GLU A 99 -19.49 -50.40 -2.40
C GLU A 99 -20.96 -50.46 -2.83
N GLU A 100 -21.83 -49.82 -2.05
CA GLU A 100 -23.22 -49.64 -2.41
C GLU A 100 -23.36 -48.63 -3.54
N ARG A 101 -24.09 -49.00 -4.60
CA ARG A 101 -24.35 -48.14 -5.75
C ARG A 101 -25.71 -47.49 -5.69
N LEU A 102 -26.66 -48.22 -5.14
CA LEU A 102 -28.03 -47.78 -4.98
C LEU A 102 -28.62 -48.46 -3.76
N ARG A 103 -29.20 -47.68 -2.88
CA ARG A 103 -30.02 -48.20 -1.76
C ARG A 103 -31.43 -47.65 -1.87
N VAL A 104 -32.42 -48.54 -1.84
CA VAL A 104 -33.82 -48.18 -1.93
C VAL A 104 -34.58 -48.80 -0.77
N ARG A 105 -35.22 -47.97 0.05
CA ARG A 105 -35.98 -48.45 1.19
C ARG A 105 -37.23 -49.22 0.78
N ARG A 106 -37.90 -48.79 -0.31
CA ARG A 106 -39.11 -49.42 -0.82
C ARG A 106 -39.21 -49.22 -2.33
N VAL A 107 -39.37 -50.33 -3.07
CA VAL A 107 -39.69 -50.36 -4.51
C VAL A 107 -40.96 -51.09 -4.70
N GLU A 108 -41.91 -50.46 -5.33
CA GLU A 108 -43.17 -51.04 -5.76
C GLU A 108 -43.13 -51.26 -7.28
N LEU A 109 -43.31 -52.44 -7.72
CA LEU A 109 -43.27 -52.82 -9.11
C LEU A 109 -44.69 -53.26 -9.52
N THR A 110 -45.15 -52.69 -10.63
CA THR A 110 -46.43 -53.05 -11.21
C THR A 110 -46.23 -54.03 -12.38
N PRO A 111 -46.48 -55.33 -12.22
CA PRO A 111 -46.33 -56.31 -13.28
C PRO A 111 -47.45 -56.21 -14.27
N ASN A 112 -47.17 -56.45 -15.57
CA ASN A 112 -48.17 -56.60 -16.64
C ASN A 112 -48.28 -58.12 -17.01
N TRP A 113 -49.06 -58.84 -16.26
CA TRP A 113 -49.20 -60.27 -16.41
C TRP A 113 -49.79 -60.70 -17.76
N LEU A 114 -50.53 -59.78 -18.45
CA LEU A 114 -51.11 -60.10 -19.75
C LEU A 114 -50.14 -59.92 -20.90
N ALA A 115 -49.26 -58.95 -20.82
CA ALA A 115 -48.25 -58.67 -21.80
C ALA A 115 -47.15 -59.76 -21.89
N TRP A 116 -46.91 -60.46 -20.78
CA TRP A 116 -45.94 -61.55 -20.74
C TRP A 116 -46.18 -62.64 -21.80
N ARG A 117 -47.43 -62.96 -22.10
CA ARG A 117 -47.79 -63.93 -23.14
C ARG A 117 -47.62 -63.40 -24.56
N ALA A 118 -47.55 -62.08 -24.73
CA ALA A 118 -47.39 -61.40 -26.01
C ALA A 118 -45.92 -60.97 -26.35
N GLY A 119 -44.98 -61.28 -25.49
CA GLY A 119 -43.61 -60.88 -25.70
C GLY A 119 -43.31 -59.37 -25.37
N GLU A 120 -44.32 -58.71 -24.74
CA GLU A 120 -44.17 -57.30 -24.33
C GLU A 120 -43.48 -57.19 -22.95
N PRO A 121 -43.01 -55.98 -22.56
CA PRO A 121 -42.31 -55.74 -21.31
C PRO A 121 -43.18 -56.19 -20.12
N LEU A 122 -42.59 -56.98 -19.25
CA LEU A 122 -43.27 -57.59 -18.09
C LEU A 122 -43.65 -56.63 -16.98
N LEU A 123 -43.09 -55.43 -17.02
CA LEU A 123 -43.37 -54.35 -16.07
C LEU A 123 -44.17 -53.27 -16.75
N ALA A 124 -45.29 -52.88 -16.17
CA ALA A 124 -46.04 -51.68 -16.59
C ALA A 124 -45.57 -50.40 -15.91
N GLY A 125 -44.93 -50.54 -14.74
CA GLY A 125 -44.44 -49.38 -14.02
C GLY A 125 -43.62 -49.73 -12.79
N ALA A 126 -42.98 -48.70 -12.23
CA ALA A 126 -42.27 -48.85 -10.97
C ALA A 126 -42.27 -47.54 -10.18
N GLN A 127 -42.34 -47.68 -8.87
CA GLN A 127 -42.26 -46.57 -7.93
C GLN A 127 -41.12 -46.79 -6.95
N LEU A 128 -40.21 -45.83 -6.90
CA LEU A 128 -39.12 -45.75 -5.92
C LEU A 128 -39.54 -44.84 -4.79
N ARG A 129 -39.18 -45.20 -3.56
CA ARG A 129 -39.41 -44.34 -2.40
C ARG A 129 -38.21 -44.32 -1.49
N ASP A 130 -37.76 -43.10 -1.16
CA ASP A 130 -36.65 -42.83 -0.26
C ASP A 130 -35.35 -43.59 -0.62
N ALA A 131 -34.99 -43.53 -1.91
CA ALA A 131 -33.76 -44.15 -2.40
C ALA A 131 -32.52 -43.26 -2.15
N HIS A 132 -31.40 -43.92 -1.86
CA HIS A 132 -30.08 -43.31 -1.94
C HIS A 132 -29.36 -43.88 -3.16
N VAL A 133 -28.90 -42.97 -4.05
CA VAL A 133 -28.26 -43.37 -5.30
C VAL A 133 -26.88 -42.78 -5.33
N SER A 134 -25.88 -43.60 -5.44
CA SER A 134 -24.51 -43.17 -5.68
C SER A 134 -24.01 -43.71 -7.01
N TRP A 135 -23.14 -42.96 -7.65
CA TRP A 135 -22.59 -43.34 -8.95
C TRP A 135 -21.23 -42.68 -9.28
N PRO A 136 -20.27 -43.49 -9.79
CA PRO A 136 -18.94 -42.96 -10.10
C PRO A 136 -18.95 -42.08 -11.35
N LEU A 137 -18.36 -40.88 -11.23
CA LEU A 137 -18.14 -39.93 -12.33
C LEU A 137 -16.77 -40.10 -13.02
N GLY A 138 -15.89 -40.94 -12.49
CA GLY A 138 -14.49 -41.06 -12.89
C GLY A 138 -13.56 -40.25 -11.99
N ASP A 139 -12.26 -40.50 -12.07
CA ASP A 139 -11.20 -39.77 -11.31
C ASP A 139 -11.42 -39.78 -9.78
N GLY A 140 -12.04 -40.84 -9.24
CA GLY A 140 -12.36 -40.97 -7.82
C GLY A 140 -13.49 -40.05 -7.32
N VAL A 141 -14.25 -39.43 -8.23
CA VAL A 141 -15.39 -38.61 -7.92
C VAL A 141 -16.65 -39.46 -7.95
N GLU A 142 -17.45 -39.39 -6.92
CA GLU A 142 -18.73 -40.07 -6.79
C GLU A 142 -19.86 -39.04 -6.62
N ALA A 143 -20.88 -39.13 -7.43
CA ALA A 143 -22.08 -38.32 -7.29
C ALA A 143 -23.10 -39.05 -6.43
N GLU A 144 -23.82 -38.32 -5.60
CA GLU A 144 -24.84 -38.82 -4.73
C GLU A 144 -26.17 -38.11 -4.95
N ALA A 145 -27.25 -38.89 -5.02
CA ALA A 145 -28.61 -38.41 -4.89
C ALA A 145 -29.27 -39.03 -3.68
N ARG A 146 -29.90 -38.21 -2.85
CA ARG A 146 -30.55 -38.64 -1.61
C ARG A 146 -32.04 -38.41 -1.66
N ARG A 147 -32.80 -39.19 -0.89
CA ARG A 147 -34.26 -39.11 -0.82
C ARG A 147 -34.91 -39.13 -2.21
N VAL A 148 -34.43 -40.03 -3.07
CA VAL A 148 -34.94 -40.17 -4.44
C VAL A 148 -36.27 -40.86 -4.42
N GLU A 149 -37.29 -40.21 -4.98
CA GLU A 149 -38.61 -40.77 -5.26
C GLU A 149 -38.84 -40.70 -6.76
N ALA A 150 -39.21 -41.81 -7.38
CA ALA A 150 -39.48 -41.84 -8.80
C ALA A 150 -40.73 -42.63 -9.09
N ASP A 151 -41.49 -42.18 -10.09
CA ASP A 151 -42.66 -42.83 -10.63
C ASP A 151 -42.48 -42.93 -12.15
N ALA A 152 -42.39 -44.18 -12.64
CA ALA A 152 -42.11 -44.45 -14.03
C ALA A 152 -43.07 -45.48 -14.63
N GLU A 153 -43.52 -45.20 -15.87
CA GLU A 153 -44.27 -46.10 -16.71
C GLU A 153 -43.37 -46.69 -17.81
N PHE A 154 -43.48 -47.98 -18.05
CA PHE A 154 -42.73 -48.67 -19.09
C PHE A 154 -43.63 -48.97 -20.27
N ARG A 155 -43.21 -48.56 -21.47
CA ARG A 155 -43.82 -48.89 -22.75
C ARG A 155 -42.80 -49.64 -23.61
N ALA A 156 -43.23 -50.26 -24.70
CA ALA A 156 -42.36 -51.07 -25.53
C ALA A 156 -41.09 -50.35 -26.07
N SER A 157 -41.22 -49.05 -26.37
CA SER A 157 -40.13 -48.23 -26.94
C SER A 157 -39.76 -46.99 -26.10
N GLU A 158 -40.46 -46.79 -24.98
CA GLU A 158 -40.15 -45.61 -24.13
C GLU A 158 -40.34 -45.91 -22.63
N ILE A 159 -39.61 -45.20 -21.82
CA ILE A 159 -39.85 -45.05 -20.38
C ILE A 159 -40.38 -43.66 -20.16
N ARG A 160 -41.56 -43.54 -19.58
CA ARG A 160 -42.15 -42.28 -19.19
C ARG A 160 -41.96 -42.09 -17.70
N ILE A 161 -41.18 -41.07 -17.34
CA ILE A 161 -40.93 -40.64 -15.96
C ILE A 161 -42.02 -39.60 -15.64
N GLN A 162 -43.01 -39.99 -14.88
CA GLN A 162 -44.08 -39.09 -14.50
C GLN A 162 -43.62 -38.09 -13.47
N ARG A 163 -42.70 -38.58 -12.58
CA ARG A 163 -42.12 -37.75 -11.53
C ARG A 163 -40.81 -38.40 -11.02
N LEU A 164 -39.77 -37.58 -10.92
CA LEU A 164 -38.54 -37.95 -10.24
C LEU A 164 -38.19 -36.81 -9.29
N ARG A 165 -38.16 -37.06 -7.99
CA ARG A 165 -37.78 -36.16 -6.94
C ARG A 165 -36.57 -36.68 -6.19
N GLY A 166 -35.74 -35.77 -5.65
CA GLY A 166 -34.59 -36.16 -4.86
C GLY A 166 -33.71 -34.93 -4.55
N GLN A 167 -32.58 -35.16 -3.92
CA GLN A 167 -31.61 -34.14 -3.63
C GLN A 167 -30.26 -34.51 -4.24
N VAL A 168 -29.64 -33.57 -4.98
CA VAL A 168 -28.34 -33.74 -5.62
C VAL A 168 -27.54 -32.43 -5.45
N LEU A 169 -26.32 -32.49 -4.94
CA LEU A 169 -25.47 -31.31 -4.67
C LEU A 169 -26.18 -30.21 -3.85
N GLY A 170 -27.08 -30.56 -2.99
CA GLY A 170 -27.88 -29.61 -2.22
C GLY A 170 -29.08 -29.01 -2.97
N PHE A 171 -29.36 -29.45 -4.20
CA PHE A 171 -30.55 -29.04 -4.95
C PHE A 171 -31.71 -30.03 -4.72
N ASP A 172 -32.91 -29.50 -4.61
CA ASP A 172 -34.13 -30.29 -4.66
C ASP A 172 -34.55 -30.47 -6.14
N LEU A 173 -34.61 -31.70 -6.60
CA LEU A 173 -35.02 -32.08 -7.94
C LEU A 173 -36.52 -32.34 -8.05
N ASP A 174 -37.15 -31.87 -9.14
CA ASP A 174 -38.49 -32.24 -9.55
C ASP A 174 -38.53 -32.39 -11.09
N LEU A 175 -38.28 -33.58 -11.56
CA LEU A 175 -38.08 -33.87 -12.98
C LEU A 175 -39.23 -34.74 -13.51
N LYS A 176 -39.65 -34.50 -14.74
CA LYS A 176 -40.58 -35.32 -15.51
C LYS A 176 -40.13 -35.42 -16.98
N GLY A 177 -40.42 -36.53 -17.63
CA GLY A 177 -40.01 -36.65 -19.04
C GLY A 177 -40.17 -38.03 -19.59
N ARG A 178 -39.63 -38.24 -20.78
CA ARG A 178 -39.61 -39.53 -21.45
C ARG A 178 -38.22 -39.87 -21.94
N VAL A 179 -37.91 -41.14 -21.96
CA VAL A 179 -36.70 -41.72 -22.53
C VAL A 179 -37.08 -42.72 -23.59
N GLY A 180 -36.82 -42.43 -24.84
CA GLY A 180 -36.99 -43.35 -25.95
C GLY A 180 -35.86 -44.39 -25.96
N ILE A 181 -36.20 -45.66 -26.20
CA ILE A 181 -35.27 -46.78 -26.18
C ILE A 181 -35.17 -47.36 -27.60
N GLU A 182 -34.08 -47.08 -28.32
CA GLU A 182 -33.75 -47.78 -29.56
C GLU A 182 -32.91 -49.03 -29.26
N ALA A 183 -33.41 -50.20 -29.60
CA ALA A 183 -32.69 -51.46 -29.42
C ALA A 183 -31.52 -51.54 -30.40
N GLY A 184 -30.29 -51.69 -29.96
CA GLY A 184 -29.13 -52.14 -30.74
C GLY A 184 -28.08 -51.09 -31.14
N ARG A 185 -28.21 -49.78 -30.80
CA ARG A 185 -27.15 -48.79 -31.06
C ARG A 185 -26.38 -48.46 -29.79
N GLN A 186 -25.09 -48.81 -29.77
CA GLN A 186 -24.18 -48.27 -28.76
C GLN A 186 -23.95 -46.78 -29.04
N ALA A 187 -24.32 -45.90 -28.13
CA ALA A 187 -24.01 -44.46 -28.24
C ALA A 187 -22.49 -44.25 -28.25
N ALA A 188 -22.02 -43.44 -29.20
CA ALA A 188 -20.62 -43.05 -29.26
C ALA A 188 -20.13 -42.44 -27.95
N PRO A 189 -18.90 -42.70 -27.52
CA PRO A 189 -18.38 -42.18 -26.25
C PRO A 189 -18.28 -40.66 -26.28
N GLN A 190 -19.05 -40.02 -25.46
CA GLN A 190 -18.96 -38.57 -25.28
C GLN A 190 -17.89 -38.22 -24.25
N THR A 191 -17.06 -37.22 -24.57
CA THR A 191 -15.88 -36.82 -23.83
C THR A 191 -16.09 -35.49 -23.10
N PHE A 192 -17.09 -35.42 -22.21
CA PHE A 192 -17.24 -34.30 -21.32
C PHE A 192 -16.57 -34.61 -19.97
N PRO A 193 -15.69 -33.74 -19.39
CA PRO A 193 -15.04 -33.97 -18.11
C PRO A 193 -16.03 -33.74 -16.96
N VAL A 194 -16.99 -34.65 -16.81
CA VAL A 194 -18.06 -34.52 -15.80
C VAL A 194 -17.53 -34.47 -14.40
N ALA A 195 -16.49 -35.25 -14.09
CA ALA A 195 -15.88 -35.25 -12.78
C ALA A 195 -15.30 -33.85 -12.42
N GLN A 196 -14.69 -33.18 -13.38
CA GLN A 196 -14.14 -31.81 -13.16
C GLN A 196 -15.28 -30.78 -13.02
N ALA A 197 -16.29 -30.84 -13.88
CA ALA A 197 -17.45 -29.96 -13.80
C ALA A 197 -18.22 -30.14 -12.49
N TRP A 198 -18.34 -31.41 -12.02
CA TRP A 198 -18.96 -31.72 -10.75
C TRP A 198 -18.20 -31.12 -9.57
N ARG A 199 -16.85 -31.28 -9.53
CA ARG A 199 -16.03 -30.67 -8.48
C ARG A 199 -16.12 -29.16 -8.46
N GLN A 200 -16.16 -28.51 -9.63
CA GLN A 200 -16.31 -27.06 -9.73
C GLN A 200 -17.70 -26.62 -9.23
N ALA A 201 -18.75 -27.33 -9.62
CA ALA A 201 -20.11 -27.06 -9.14
C ALA A 201 -20.18 -27.25 -7.62
N GLU A 202 -19.64 -28.35 -7.10
CA GLU A 202 -19.58 -28.59 -5.66
C GLU A 202 -18.83 -27.51 -4.90
N ALA A 203 -17.69 -27.06 -5.44
CA ALA A 203 -16.90 -25.98 -4.84
C ALA A 203 -17.67 -24.65 -4.81
N LEU A 204 -18.37 -24.31 -5.90
CA LEU A 204 -19.19 -23.08 -5.97
C LEU A 204 -20.39 -23.14 -5.01
N LEU A 205 -21.01 -24.31 -4.89
CA LEU A 205 -22.20 -24.51 -4.07
C LEU A 205 -21.90 -24.69 -2.59
N ARG A 206 -20.69 -25.07 -2.24
CA ARG A 206 -20.24 -25.22 -0.83
C ARG A 206 -20.43 -23.93 -0.04
N ASP A 207 -20.20 -22.78 -0.68
CA ASP A 207 -20.32 -21.47 -0.06
C ASP A 207 -21.75 -20.91 -0.12
N LEU A 208 -22.71 -21.66 -0.71
CA LEU A 208 -24.11 -21.26 -0.82
C LEU A 208 -24.87 -21.76 0.39
N GLY A 209 -25.18 -20.88 1.31
CA GLY A 209 -26.04 -21.15 2.47
C GLY A 209 -27.50 -20.83 2.20
N GLY A 210 -28.37 -21.31 3.07
CA GLY A 210 -29.81 -21.06 2.99
C GLY A 210 -30.63 -22.26 2.48
N PRO A 211 -31.90 -22.06 2.04
CA PRO A 211 -32.73 -23.11 1.51
C PRO A 211 -32.16 -23.76 0.26
N ALA A 212 -32.43 -25.05 0.07
CA ALA A 212 -32.01 -25.79 -1.12
C ALA A 212 -32.63 -25.19 -2.39
N PRO A 213 -31.83 -24.87 -3.43
CA PRO A 213 -32.39 -24.47 -4.71
C PRO A 213 -33.19 -25.60 -5.35
N LYS A 214 -34.25 -25.25 -6.06
CA LYS A 214 -35.14 -26.20 -6.70
C LYS A 214 -34.89 -26.29 -8.18
N ILE A 215 -34.60 -27.48 -8.70
CA ILE A 215 -34.48 -27.77 -10.13
C ILE A 215 -35.77 -28.42 -10.60
N GLN A 216 -36.42 -27.78 -11.55
CA GLN A 216 -37.57 -28.40 -12.26
C GLN A 216 -37.11 -28.59 -13.72
N ALA A 217 -37.30 -29.78 -14.24
CA ALA A 217 -37.03 -30.03 -15.64
C ALA A 217 -38.07 -30.98 -16.28
N GLU A 218 -38.41 -30.63 -17.53
CA GLU A 218 -39.17 -31.49 -18.41
C GLU A 218 -38.29 -31.87 -19.59
N PHE A 219 -38.17 -33.20 -19.83
CA PHE A 219 -37.24 -33.66 -20.87
C PHE A 219 -37.85 -34.78 -21.72
N SER A 220 -37.33 -34.81 -22.95
CA SER A 220 -37.53 -35.89 -23.90
C SER A 220 -36.17 -36.29 -24.45
N MET A 221 -35.73 -37.50 -24.08
CA MET A 221 -34.43 -38.04 -24.49
C MET A 221 -34.62 -39.23 -25.42
N GLU A 222 -33.84 -39.24 -26.52
CA GLU A 222 -33.79 -40.36 -27.46
C GLU A 222 -32.41 -41.01 -27.34
N THR A 223 -32.35 -42.27 -26.82
CA THR A 223 -31.10 -42.96 -26.51
C THR A 223 -30.23 -43.17 -27.71
N GLY A 224 -30.75 -43.28 -28.91
CA GLY A 224 -30.04 -43.45 -30.17
C GLY A 224 -29.67 -42.10 -30.84
N ARG A 225 -30.39 -41.04 -30.52
CA ARG A 225 -30.28 -39.75 -31.20
C ARG A 225 -30.26 -38.57 -30.17
N PRO A 226 -29.18 -38.35 -29.51
CA PRO A 226 -29.11 -37.30 -28.51
C PRO A 226 -29.37 -35.88 -29.07
N ASP A 227 -29.20 -35.66 -30.39
CA ASP A 227 -29.55 -34.46 -31.10
C ASP A 227 -31.08 -34.20 -31.16
N GLU A 228 -31.90 -35.23 -31.12
CA GLU A 228 -33.36 -35.11 -31.07
C GLU A 228 -33.88 -34.89 -29.64
N SER A 229 -32.97 -34.94 -28.65
CA SER A 229 -33.33 -34.73 -27.24
C SER A 229 -33.66 -33.26 -26.98
N ARG A 230 -34.68 -33.06 -26.14
CA ARG A 230 -35.13 -31.73 -25.70
C ARG A 230 -35.27 -31.70 -24.18
N ALA A 231 -34.93 -30.54 -23.60
CA ALA A 231 -35.18 -30.32 -22.18
C ALA A 231 -35.47 -28.85 -21.91
N GLU A 232 -36.43 -28.64 -21.02
CA GLU A 232 -36.67 -27.32 -20.42
C GLU A 232 -36.28 -27.41 -18.95
N ILE A 233 -35.44 -26.51 -18.52
CA ILE A 233 -34.84 -26.52 -17.16
C ILE A 233 -35.16 -25.18 -16.50
N LEU A 234 -35.72 -25.25 -15.32
CA LEU A 234 -35.94 -24.10 -14.44
C LEU A 234 -35.31 -24.36 -13.09
N ILE A 235 -34.39 -23.49 -12.70
CA ILE A 235 -33.80 -23.53 -11.37
C ILE A 235 -34.24 -22.27 -10.65
N THR A 236 -34.73 -22.40 -9.43
CA THR A 236 -35.17 -21.27 -8.62
C THR A 236 -34.66 -21.42 -7.19
N SER A 237 -34.30 -20.34 -6.57
CA SER A 237 -34.02 -20.31 -5.15
C SER A 237 -34.30 -18.94 -4.55
N ALA A 238 -34.45 -18.90 -3.25
CA ALA A 238 -34.69 -17.68 -2.51
C ALA A 238 -33.96 -17.70 -1.15
N ARG A 239 -33.59 -16.53 -0.66
CA ARG A 239 -32.97 -16.35 0.66
C ARG A 239 -31.65 -17.11 0.83
N ASN A 240 -30.85 -17.14 -0.21
CA ASN A 240 -29.50 -17.69 -0.14
C ASN A 240 -28.48 -16.66 0.38
N ILE A 241 -27.38 -17.17 0.92
CA ILE A 241 -26.22 -16.39 1.30
C ILE A 241 -25.02 -17.01 0.61
N TRP A 242 -24.31 -16.24 -0.19
CA TRP A 242 -23.08 -16.70 -0.84
C TRP A 242 -21.89 -15.85 -0.38
N LYS A 243 -20.92 -16.49 0.32
CA LYS A 243 -19.75 -15.80 0.88
C LYS A 243 -20.10 -14.53 1.67
N GLY A 244 -21.17 -14.56 2.45
CA GLY A 244 -21.64 -13.41 3.23
C GLY A 244 -22.55 -12.44 2.47
N VAL A 245 -22.73 -12.60 1.17
CA VAL A 245 -23.63 -11.78 0.35
C VAL A 245 -25.03 -12.38 0.35
N ALA A 246 -26.02 -11.60 0.75
CA ALA A 246 -27.43 -12.02 0.70
C ALA A 246 -27.94 -11.99 -0.74
N ILE A 247 -28.54 -13.10 -1.17
CA ILE A 247 -29.20 -13.29 -2.46
C ILE A 247 -30.68 -13.57 -2.19
N PRO A 248 -31.56 -12.55 -2.27
CA PRO A 248 -32.99 -12.71 -2.00
C PRO A 248 -33.68 -13.74 -2.89
N ALA A 249 -33.36 -13.73 -4.17
CA ALA A 249 -33.86 -14.70 -5.14
C ALA A 249 -32.92 -14.84 -6.34
N TRP A 250 -32.95 -16.00 -6.96
CA TRP A 250 -32.32 -16.20 -8.26
C TRP A 250 -33.06 -17.24 -9.08
N GLU A 251 -33.01 -17.08 -10.41
CA GLU A 251 -33.71 -17.94 -11.38
C GLU A 251 -32.75 -18.23 -12.56
N VAL A 252 -32.73 -19.49 -12.97
CA VAL A 252 -32.09 -19.92 -14.22
C VAL A 252 -33.13 -20.64 -15.08
N ARG A 253 -33.32 -20.18 -16.30
CA ARG A 253 -34.13 -20.82 -17.30
C ARG A 253 -33.28 -21.17 -18.50
N ALA A 254 -33.32 -22.45 -18.87
CA ALA A 254 -32.56 -22.94 -20.01
C ALA A 254 -33.40 -23.96 -20.80
N THR A 255 -33.22 -23.95 -22.11
CA THR A 255 -33.81 -24.91 -23.05
C THR A 255 -32.69 -25.63 -23.78
N MET A 256 -32.88 -26.92 -23.99
CA MET A 256 -31.98 -27.76 -24.79
C MET A 256 -32.79 -28.36 -25.95
N ALA A 257 -32.31 -28.12 -27.18
CA ALA A 257 -32.86 -28.67 -28.38
C ALA A 257 -31.80 -28.76 -29.47
N GLU A 258 -31.85 -29.78 -30.33
CA GLU A 258 -31.00 -29.91 -31.50
C GLU A 258 -29.48 -29.79 -31.20
N GLY A 259 -29.07 -30.35 -30.05
CA GLY A 259 -27.66 -30.27 -29.61
C GLY A 259 -27.22 -28.89 -29.13
N ARG A 260 -28.13 -27.95 -28.92
CA ARG A 260 -27.89 -26.61 -28.40
C ARG A 260 -28.56 -26.43 -27.05
N LEU A 261 -27.82 -25.89 -26.10
CA LEU A 261 -28.34 -25.39 -24.84
C LEU A 261 -28.45 -23.85 -24.94
N LYS A 262 -29.66 -23.33 -24.78
CA LYS A 262 -29.93 -21.90 -24.72
C LYS A 262 -30.24 -21.51 -23.27
N LEU A 263 -29.43 -20.64 -22.71
CA LEU A 263 -29.70 -19.97 -21.45
C LEU A 263 -30.62 -18.78 -21.77
N GLU A 264 -31.89 -18.94 -21.49
CA GLU A 264 -32.88 -17.91 -21.79
C GLU A 264 -32.90 -16.80 -20.76
N LYS A 265 -32.64 -17.19 -19.50
CA LYS A 265 -32.60 -16.27 -18.37
C LYS A 265 -31.68 -16.83 -17.29
N PHE A 266 -30.78 -16.00 -16.83
CA PHE A 266 -30.11 -16.14 -15.54
C PHE A 266 -30.35 -14.80 -14.84
N ASP A 267 -30.99 -14.80 -13.70
CA ASP A 267 -31.41 -13.62 -12.98
C ASP A 267 -31.08 -13.79 -11.49
N VAL A 268 -30.22 -12.95 -10.97
CA VAL A 268 -29.82 -12.93 -9.57
C VAL A 268 -30.24 -11.58 -8.99
N GLN A 269 -31.15 -11.60 -8.04
CA GLN A 269 -31.57 -10.42 -7.31
C GLN A 269 -30.62 -10.17 -6.14
N LEU A 270 -30.18 -8.95 -6.00
CA LEU A 270 -29.38 -8.45 -4.88
C LEU A 270 -30.12 -7.27 -4.25
N GLU A 271 -29.83 -6.96 -3.01
CA GLU A 271 -30.43 -5.80 -2.34
C GLU A 271 -29.34 -4.78 -1.96
N PRO A 272 -29.27 -3.64 -2.68
CA PRO A 272 -29.98 -3.31 -3.93
C PRO A 272 -29.26 -3.83 -5.18
N GLY A 273 -30.02 -4.05 -6.25
CA GLY A 273 -29.50 -4.37 -7.57
C GLY A 273 -29.76 -5.80 -8.02
N GLY A 274 -28.98 -6.26 -8.99
CA GLY A 274 -29.08 -7.60 -9.55
C GLY A 274 -28.18 -7.82 -10.76
N LEU A 275 -28.05 -9.08 -11.16
CA LEU A 275 -27.31 -9.51 -12.33
C LEU A 275 -28.20 -10.39 -13.21
N GLN A 276 -28.20 -10.11 -14.50
CA GLN A 276 -28.90 -10.90 -15.52
C GLN A 276 -27.91 -11.39 -16.56
N ALA A 277 -28.13 -12.59 -17.06
CA ALA A 277 -27.38 -13.10 -18.20
C ALA A 277 -28.27 -13.99 -19.10
N PHE A 278 -27.89 -14.05 -20.35
CA PHE A 278 -28.46 -14.94 -21.36
C PHE A 278 -27.35 -15.45 -22.27
N GLY A 279 -27.52 -16.60 -22.87
CA GLY A 279 -26.45 -17.19 -23.64
C GLY A 279 -26.84 -18.48 -24.35
N TRP A 280 -25.83 -19.14 -24.92
CA TRP A 280 -26.04 -20.37 -25.66
C TRP A 280 -24.74 -21.20 -25.66
N VAL A 281 -24.90 -22.49 -25.80
CA VAL A 281 -23.83 -23.46 -26.01
C VAL A 281 -24.25 -24.37 -27.17
N ASP A 282 -23.50 -24.35 -28.24
CA ASP A 282 -23.67 -25.26 -29.39
C ASP A 282 -22.63 -26.37 -29.25
N PHE A 283 -23.14 -27.53 -28.94
CA PHE A 283 -22.29 -28.69 -28.71
C PHE A 283 -21.73 -29.29 -29.99
N SER A 284 -22.39 -29.07 -31.13
CA SER A 284 -21.94 -29.52 -32.44
C SER A 284 -20.87 -28.61 -33.02
N ALA A 285 -21.08 -27.28 -32.95
CA ALA A 285 -20.13 -26.26 -33.37
C ALA A 285 -18.99 -26.09 -32.37
N LYS A 286 -19.10 -26.68 -31.18
CA LYS A 286 -18.13 -26.57 -30.08
C LYS A 286 -17.82 -25.12 -29.71
N SER A 287 -18.85 -24.32 -29.57
CA SER A 287 -18.76 -22.91 -29.24
C SER A 287 -19.92 -22.51 -28.33
N GLY A 288 -19.77 -21.41 -27.65
CA GLY A 288 -20.78 -20.85 -26.77
C GLY A 288 -20.53 -19.36 -26.55
N GLY A 289 -21.59 -18.67 -26.11
CA GLY A 289 -21.52 -17.28 -25.77
C GLY A 289 -22.55 -16.93 -24.70
N ALA A 290 -22.23 -15.94 -23.91
CA ALA A 290 -23.14 -15.35 -22.95
C ALA A 290 -22.95 -13.84 -22.90
N GLU A 291 -24.04 -13.14 -22.75
CA GLU A 291 -24.07 -11.72 -22.45
C GLU A 291 -24.63 -11.54 -21.05
N PHE A 292 -24.07 -10.63 -20.29
CA PHE A 292 -24.51 -10.32 -18.94
C PHE A 292 -24.56 -8.82 -18.71
N PHE A 293 -25.48 -8.40 -17.88
CA PHE A 293 -25.64 -7.04 -17.44
C PHE A 293 -26.23 -7.02 -16.03
N GLY A 294 -25.87 -6.00 -15.26
CA GLY A 294 -26.39 -5.88 -13.91
C GLY A 294 -26.09 -4.54 -13.30
N GLN A 295 -26.79 -4.28 -12.22
CA GLN A 295 -26.52 -3.16 -11.33
C GLN A 295 -26.10 -3.73 -9.98
N LEU A 296 -24.90 -3.39 -9.55
CA LEU A 296 -24.27 -4.05 -8.41
C LEU A 296 -23.94 -3.02 -7.33
N ASN A 297 -24.27 -3.34 -6.08
CA ASN A 297 -23.79 -2.56 -4.95
C ASN A 297 -22.44 -3.12 -4.49
N PRO A 298 -21.31 -2.37 -4.68
CA PRO A 298 -20.00 -2.87 -4.29
C PRO A 298 -19.86 -3.16 -2.80
N VAL A 299 -20.55 -2.39 -1.96
CA VAL A 299 -20.51 -2.56 -0.50
C VAL A 299 -21.19 -3.87 -0.11
N ALA A 300 -22.33 -4.18 -0.73
CA ALA A 300 -23.03 -5.44 -0.49
C ALA A 300 -22.23 -6.66 -0.98
N LEU A 301 -21.40 -6.50 -2.00
CA LEU A 301 -20.54 -7.55 -2.56
C LEU A 301 -19.19 -7.67 -1.85
N ALA A 302 -18.80 -6.70 -1.05
CA ALA A 302 -17.49 -6.63 -0.40
C ALA A 302 -17.13 -7.90 0.40
N PRO A 303 -18.06 -8.55 1.17
CA PRO A 303 -17.75 -9.79 1.89
C PRO A 303 -17.26 -10.92 0.98
N ALA A 304 -17.83 -11.04 -0.23
CA ALA A 304 -17.42 -12.06 -1.19
C ALA A 304 -16.06 -11.77 -1.85
N LEU A 305 -15.64 -10.50 -1.86
CA LEU A 305 -14.37 -10.04 -2.42
C LEU A 305 -13.21 -10.07 -1.39
N GLY A 306 -13.54 -10.28 -0.11
CA GLY A 306 -12.58 -10.44 0.98
C GLY A 306 -12.28 -9.15 1.76
N SER A 307 -11.54 -9.28 2.86
CA SER A 307 -11.32 -8.22 3.85
C SER A 307 -10.64 -6.96 3.32
N ALA A 308 -9.80 -7.08 2.30
CA ALA A 308 -9.17 -5.92 1.65
C ALA A 308 -10.20 -5.07 0.89
N ALA A 309 -11.14 -5.73 0.18
CA ALA A 309 -12.23 -5.07 -0.51
C ALA A 309 -13.22 -4.43 0.48
N GLU A 310 -13.53 -5.12 1.59
CA GLU A 310 -14.38 -4.55 2.64
C GLU A 310 -13.82 -3.24 3.20
N LYS A 311 -12.50 -3.19 3.43
CA LYS A 311 -11.84 -1.96 3.90
C LYS A 311 -11.86 -0.87 2.85
N ALA A 312 -11.53 -1.20 1.61
CA ALA A 312 -11.46 -0.23 0.50
C ALA A 312 -12.84 0.34 0.12
N LEU A 313 -13.90 -0.46 0.26
CA LEU A 313 -15.27 -0.05 -0.07
C LEU A 313 -16.03 0.53 1.13
N ARG A 314 -15.41 0.58 2.31
CA ARG A 314 -16.01 1.21 3.49
C ARG A 314 -16.24 2.70 3.19
N GLY A 315 -17.48 3.14 3.31
CA GLY A 315 -17.84 4.52 2.99
C GLY A 315 -18.07 4.80 1.51
N PHE A 316 -18.02 3.78 0.65
CA PHE A 316 -18.44 3.94 -0.75
C PHE A 316 -19.93 4.30 -0.81
N ARG A 317 -20.24 5.38 -1.51
CA ARG A 317 -21.62 5.86 -1.78
C ARG A 317 -21.71 6.23 -3.25
N SER A 318 -22.81 5.89 -3.88
CA SER A 318 -23.08 6.26 -5.27
C SER A 318 -24.51 6.72 -5.43
N GLN A 319 -24.70 7.70 -6.30
CA GLN A 319 -26.02 8.20 -6.64
C GLN A 319 -26.84 7.15 -7.42
N GLN A 320 -26.18 6.37 -8.24
CA GLN A 320 -26.75 5.27 -9.00
C GLN A 320 -25.92 4.02 -8.78
N LEU A 321 -26.54 2.86 -8.80
CA LEU A 321 -25.84 1.60 -8.69
C LEU A 321 -24.84 1.44 -9.85
N PRO A 322 -23.61 1.00 -9.56
CA PRO A 322 -22.64 0.63 -10.59
C PRO A 322 -23.21 -0.37 -11.59
N GLN A 323 -22.96 -0.11 -12.85
CA GLN A 323 -23.43 -0.94 -13.97
C GLN A 323 -22.31 -1.85 -14.44
N LEU A 324 -22.58 -3.14 -14.48
CA LEU A 324 -21.70 -4.14 -15.05
C LEU A 324 -22.34 -4.71 -16.32
N SER A 325 -21.62 -4.71 -17.42
CA SER A 325 -22.06 -5.36 -18.66
C SER A 325 -20.91 -6.09 -19.33
N GLY A 326 -21.21 -7.13 -20.07
CA GLY A 326 -20.15 -7.82 -20.78
C GLY A 326 -20.64 -8.99 -21.62
N LYS A 327 -19.67 -9.57 -22.33
CA LYS A 327 -19.87 -10.71 -23.20
C LYS A 327 -18.76 -11.73 -22.98
N ILE A 328 -19.13 -12.99 -22.96
CA ILE A 328 -18.22 -14.13 -22.90
C ILE A 328 -18.41 -14.92 -24.17
N GLU A 329 -17.35 -15.25 -24.86
CA GLU A 329 -17.34 -16.15 -26.01
C GLU A 329 -16.35 -17.29 -25.74
N ALA A 330 -16.78 -18.50 -25.95
CA ALA A 330 -15.95 -19.69 -25.77
C ALA A 330 -15.94 -20.52 -27.04
N GLY A 331 -14.76 -20.98 -27.42
CA GLY A 331 -14.60 -21.92 -28.51
C GLY A 331 -13.67 -23.06 -28.08
N TRP A 332 -14.00 -24.30 -28.48
CA TRP A 332 -13.23 -25.49 -28.11
C TRP A 332 -13.07 -26.53 -29.24
N GLN A 333 -12.95 -26.02 -30.46
CA GLN A 333 -12.70 -26.88 -31.64
C GLN A 333 -11.30 -27.48 -31.66
N THR A 334 -10.28 -26.69 -31.32
CA THR A 334 -8.85 -27.06 -31.25
C THR A 334 -8.29 -26.92 -29.84
N GLU A 335 -8.04 -25.70 -29.40
CA GLU A 335 -7.67 -25.35 -28.02
C GLU A 335 -8.81 -24.57 -27.35
N PRO A 336 -9.13 -24.85 -26.08
CA PRO A 336 -10.16 -24.10 -25.39
C PRO A 336 -9.73 -22.64 -25.26
N ARG A 337 -10.52 -21.75 -25.81
CA ARG A 337 -10.34 -20.30 -25.71
C ARG A 337 -11.62 -19.69 -25.15
N VAL A 338 -11.45 -18.85 -24.14
CA VAL A 338 -12.54 -18.08 -23.58
C VAL A 338 -12.17 -16.61 -23.72
N PHE A 339 -12.96 -15.88 -24.49
CA PHE A 339 -12.83 -14.44 -24.63
C PHE A 339 -13.89 -13.79 -23.75
N THR A 340 -13.45 -12.85 -22.94
CA THR A 340 -14.34 -12.04 -22.11
C THR A 340 -14.13 -10.58 -22.45
N SER A 341 -15.20 -9.86 -22.73
CA SER A 341 -15.19 -8.42 -22.86
C SER A 341 -16.23 -7.87 -21.89
N ALA A 342 -15.82 -7.04 -20.97
CA ALA A 342 -16.74 -6.51 -19.98
C ALA A 342 -16.39 -5.07 -19.61
N ARG A 343 -17.37 -4.38 -19.03
CA ARG A 343 -17.25 -2.98 -18.61
C ARG A 343 -17.99 -2.78 -17.29
N LEU A 344 -17.30 -2.12 -16.36
CA LEU A 344 -17.90 -1.57 -15.15
C LEU A 344 -18.01 -0.05 -15.32
N GLU A 345 -19.18 0.49 -15.12
CA GLU A 345 -19.45 1.94 -15.14
C GLU A 345 -20.08 2.34 -13.81
N VAL A 346 -19.51 3.35 -13.19
CA VAL A 346 -20.02 3.96 -11.97
C VAL A 346 -20.28 5.43 -12.29
N GLY A 347 -21.49 5.90 -12.00
CA GLY A 347 -21.83 7.31 -12.08
C GLY A 347 -21.19 8.11 -10.94
N ALA A 348 -21.81 9.19 -10.52
CA ALA A 348 -21.31 9.99 -9.41
C ALA A 348 -21.23 9.17 -8.12
N PHE A 349 -20.05 9.17 -7.48
CA PHE A 349 -19.79 8.41 -6.24
C PHE A 349 -18.80 9.13 -5.33
N GLY A 350 -18.81 8.77 -4.04
CA GLY A 350 -17.89 9.26 -3.03
C GLY A 350 -17.29 8.10 -2.24
N LEU A 351 -16.12 8.34 -1.65
CA LEU A 351 -15.41 7.46 -0.75
C LEU A 351 -15.22 8.19 0.58
N GLY A 352 -15.83 7.69 1.67
CA GLY A 352 -15.76 8.34 2.97
C GLY A 352 -17.00 9.19 3.29
N GLU A 353 -16.83 10.32 3.98
CA GLU A 353 -17.95 11.14 4.49
C GLU A 353 -18.44 12.22 3.51
N GLU A 354 -17.61 12.64 2.56
CA GLU A 354 -17.96 13.66 1.56
C GLU A 354 -18.85 13.09 0.44
N GLU A 355 -19.78 13.91 -0.05
CA GLU A 355 -20.69 13.50 -1.11
C GLU A 355 -20.05 13.63 -2.50
N PHE A 356 -20.16 12.58 -3.31
CA PHE A 356 -19.88 12.57 -4.75
C PHE A 356 -18.61 13.32 -5.20
N GLU A 357 -17.48 12.95 -4.63
CA GLU A 357 -16.17 13.49 -5.03
C GLU A 357 -15.78 13.12 -6.47
N PHE A 358 -16.28 11.98 -6.95
CA PHE A 358 -16.03 11.48 -8.29
C PHE A 358 -17.28 11.61 -9.15
N ARG A 359 -17.08 12.02 -10.39
CA ARG A 359 -18.13 12.16 -11.39
C ARG A 359 -18.41 10.85 -12.10
N SER A 360 -17.39 10.11 -12.46
CA SER A 360 -17.52 8.83 -13.13
C SER A 360 -16.30 7.93 -12.97
N LEU A 361 -16.54 6.63 -13.01
CA LEU A 361 -15.51 5.60 -13.15
C LEU A 361 -15.93 4.65 -14.28
N ARG A 362 -15.01 4.37 -15.19
CA ARG A 362 -15.18 3.40 -16.28
C ARG A 362 -14.00 2.44 -16.30
N ILE A 363 -14.29 1.15 -16.22
CA ILE A 363 -13.31 0.09 -16.26
C ILE A 363 -13.71 -0.92 -17.34
N PRO A 364 -13.29 -0.74 -18.59
CA PRO A 364 -13.43 -1.76 -19.62
C PRO A 364 -12.27 -2.75 -19.50
N TRP A 365 -12.57 -4.05 -19.61
CA TRP A 365 -11.53 -5.07 -19.66
C TRP A 365 -11.86 -6.14 -20.69
N VAL A 366 -10.81 -6.73 -21.23
CA VAL A 366 -10.90 -7.88 -22.12
C VAL A 366 -9.95 -8.97 -21.64
N SER A 367 -10.32 -10.23 -21.86
CA SER A 367 -9.47 -11.37 -21.54
C SER A 367 -9.59 -12.44 -22.61
N ASP A 368 -8.51 -13.09 -22.95
CA ASP A 368 -8.47 -14.30 -23.81
C ASP A 368 -8.30 -15.60 -23.02
N GLY A 369 -8.51 -15.53 -21.68
CA GLY A 369 -8.31 -16.63 -20.75
C GLY A 369 -6.88 -16.81 -20.28
N ARG A 370 -5.90 -16.15 -20.92
CA ARG A 370 -4.48 -16.14 -20.52
C ARG A 370 -4.02 -14.74 -20.16
N ARG A 371 -4.51 -13.74 -20.88
CA ARG A 371 -4.19 -12.32 -20.71
C ARG A 371 -5.41 -11.56 -20.28
N TRP A 372 -5.19 -10.65 -19.35
CA TRP A 372 -6.18 -9.65 -18.93
C TRP A 372 -5.67 -8.28 -19.35
N MET A 373 -6.54 -7.49 -19.95
CA MET A 373 -6.22 -6.15 -20.41
C MET A 373 -7.33 -5.20 -20.06
N VAL A 374 -6.99 -4.16 -19.32
CA VAL A 374 -7.85 -3.01 -19.08
C VAL A 374 -7.43 -1.94 -20.10
N GLN A 375 -8.33 -1.60 -21.03
CA GLN A 375 -8.09 -0.62 -22.07
C GLN A 375 -9.04 0.55 -21.91
N GLY A 376 -8.51 1.73 -21.58
CA GLY A 376 -9.35 2.92 -21.41
C GLY A 376 -10.02 2.99 -20.04
N PHE A 377 -9.32 2.56 -18.98
CA PHE A 377 -9.68 2.93 -17.62
C PHE A 377 -9.80 4.46 -17.54
N GLN A 378 -10.88 4.95 -16.97
CA GLN A 378 -11.12 6.37 -16.79
C GLN A 378 -11.78 6.61 -15.45
N LEU A 379 -11.18 7.48 -14.65
CA LEU A 379 -11.75 8.00 -13.41
C LEU A 379 -11.77 9.52 -13.51
N GLU A 380 -12.91 10.13 -13.34
CA GLU A 380 -13.11 11.59 -13.39
C GLU A 380 -13.63 12.09 -12.05
N ASP A 381 -13.01 13.12 -11.49
CA ASP A 381 -13.48 13.77 -10.28
C ASP A 381 -14.54 14.87 -10.59
N SER A 382 -15.12 15.41 -9.52
CA SER A 382 -16.12 16.51 -9.64
C SER A 382 -15.50 17.83 -10.13
N ARG A 383 -14.17 17.98 -10.14
CA ARG A 383 -13.40 19.15 -10.54
C ARG A 383 -12.74 18.99 -11.91
N GLN A 384 -13.17 18.00 -12.71
CA GLN A 384 -12.63 17.67 -14.04
C GLN A 384 -11.19 17.13 -14.02
N GLY A 385 -10.71 16.65 -12.89
CA GLY A 385 -9.51 15.85 -12.82
C GLY A 385 -9.76 14.45 -13.38
N ILE A 386 -8.83 13.92 -14.18
CA ILE A 386 -8.99 12.64 -14.87
C ILE A 386 -7.78 11.75 -14.60
N ILE A 387 -8.04 10.47 -14.36
CA ILE A 387 -7.05 9.39 -14.48
C ILE A 387 -7.44 8.55 -15.69
N GLU A 388 -6.52 8.37 -16.59
CA GLU A 388 -6.62 7.44 -17.70
C GLU A 388 -5.52 6.38 -17.56
N ALA A 389 -5.90 5.11 -17.71
CA ALA A 389 -4.93 4.02 -17.61
C ALA A 389 -5.21 2.91 -18.64
N GLN A 390 -4.13 2.24 -19.01
CA GLN A 390 -4.16 1.02 -19.79
C GLN A 390 -3.20 0.03 -19.11
N VAL A 391 -3.70 -1.16 -18.79
CA VAL A 391 -2.91 -2.17 -18.10
C VAL A 391 -3.16 -3.53 -18.74
N ALA A 392 -2.11 -4.23 -19.06
CA ALA A 392 -2.15 -5.61 -19.53
C ALA A 392 -1.43 -6.50 -18.52
N PHE A 393 -2.06 -7.61 -18.18
CA PHE A 393 -1.51 -8.65 -17.32
C PHE A 393 -1.56 -9.99 -18.06
N ASP A 394 -0.42 -10.61 -18.22
CA ASP A 394 -0.31 -11.93 -18.78
C ASP A 394 -0.23 -12.92 -17.60
N GLY A 395 -0.99 -14.00 -17.64
CA GLY A 395 -1.09 -14.98 -16.53
C GLY A 395 0.22 -15.67 -16.11
N LYS A 396 1.36 -15.31 -16.74
CA LYS A 396 2.73 -15.70 -16.37
C LYS A 396 3.44 -14.63 -15.55
N ALA A 397 2.68 -13.67 -15.01
CA ALA A 397 3.16 -12.64 -14.11
C ALA A 397 3.83 -11.41 -14.77
N GLU A 398 3.62 -11.15 -16.03
CA GLU A 398 4.10 -9.92 -16.66
C GLU A 398 3.00 -8.84 -16.66
N LEU A 399 3.23 -7.74 -15.94
CA LEU A 399 2.37 -6.57 -15.87
C LEU A 399 2.99 -5.46 -16.72
N LYS A 400 2.23 -4.90 -17.66
CA LYS A 400 2.63 -3.75 -18.48
C LYS A 400 1.49 -2.77 -18.61
N GLY A 401 1.79 -1.49 -18.51
CA GLY A 401 0.77 -0.48 -18.68
C GLY A 401 1.32 0.94 -18.64
N ASN A 402 0.40 1.86 -18.73
CA ASN A 402 0.66 3.29 -18.51
C ASN A 402 -0.54 3.92 -17.83
N PHE A 403 -0.32 4.99 -17.11
CA PHE A 403 -1.41 5.87 -16.67
C PHE A 403 -1.00 7.33 -16.75
N ARG A 404 -2.00 8.16 -17.00
CA ARG A 404 -1.92 9.61 -16.96
C ARG A 404 -2.96 10.16 -16.01
N SER A 405 -2.59 11.19 -15.28
CA SER A 405 -3.51 11.81 -14.34
C SER A 405 -3.27 13.31 -14.24
N ASN A 406 -4.35 14.05 -14.19
CA ASN A 406 -4.40 15.41 -13.70
C ASN A 406 -5.41 15.54 -12.53
N LEU A 407 -5.67 14.45 -11.85
CA LEU A 407 -6.56 14.40 -10.69
C LEU A 407 -5.77 14.81 -9.43
N ASN A 408 -6.43 15.51 -8.51
CA ASN A 408 -5.84 15.80 -7.21
C ASN A 408 -5.68 14.49 -6.41
N PRO A 409 -4.43 14.02 -6.16
CA PRO A 409 -4.21 12.73 -5.55
C PRO A 409 -4.74 12.63 -4.11
N LYS A 410 -4.99 13.76 -3.44
CA LYS A 410 -5.55 13.79 -2.09
C LYS A 410 -6.96 13.17 -2.02
N ILE A 411 -7.72 13.23 -3.10
CA ILE A 411 -9.03 12.57 -3.23
C ILE A 411 -8.93 11.04 -3.04
N LEU A 412 -7.78 10.46 -3.37
CA LEU A 412 -7.54 9.03 -3.23
C LEU A 412 -7.04 8.63 -1.82
N ALA A 413 -6.80 9.60 -0.93
CA ALA A 413 -6.28 9.36 0.42
C ALA A 413 -7.04 8.27 1.21
N PRO A 414 -8.38 8.20 1.18
CA PRO A 414 -9.14 7.17 1.89
C PRO A 414 -8.78 5.73 1.48
N LEU A 415 -8.26 5.52 0.27
CA LEU A 415 -7.85 4.21 -0.23
C LEU A 415 -6.55 3.70 0.40
N PHE A 416 -5.73 4.60 0.98
CA PHE A 416 -4.43 4.26 1.56
C PHE A 416 -4.49 3.98 3.07
N GLY A 417 -5.65 4.17 3.70
CA GLY A 417 -5.88 3.92 5.12
C GLY A 417 -5.27 4.95 6.06
N GLU A 418 -5.58 4.83 7.34
CA GLU A 418 -5.23 5.81 8.40
C GLU A 418 -3.71 6.03 8.56
N ALA A 419 -2.89 5.03 8.28
CA ALA A 419 -1.43 5.16 8.37
C ALA A 419 -0.83 6.18 7.39
N ALA A 420 -1.50 6.46 6.28
CA ALA A 420 -1.08 7.43 5.27
C ALA A 420 -1.64 8.85 5.51
N GLU A 421 -2.58 9.01 6.44
CA GLU A 421 -3.25 10.29 6.73
C GLU A 421 -2.28 11.44 7.07
N PRO A 422 -1.22 11.25 7.91
CA PRO A 422 -0.27 12.33 8.21
C PRO A 422 0.48 12.85 6.98
N PHE A 423 0.69 11.99 5.99
CA PHE A 423 1.30 12.39 4.73
C PHE A 423 0.32 13.20 3.88
N TRP A 424 -0.91 12.70 3.69
CA TRP A 424 -1.93 13.36 2.88
C TRP A 424 -2.39 14.70 3.46
N SER A 425 -2.51 14.80 4.80
CA SER A 425 -2.85 16.05 5.49
C SER A 425 -1.77 17.12 5.33
N SER A 426 -0.51 16.72 5.17
CA SER A 426 0.62 17.63 4.96
C SER A 426 0.72 18.19 3.54
N LEU A 427 -0.03 17.63 2.58
CA LEU A 427 -0.05 18.03 1.17
C LEU A 427 -1.27 18.90 0.85
N GLU A 428 -1.04 19.99 0.12
CA GLU A 428 -2.08 20.81 -0.48
C GLU A 428 -1.71 21.11 -1.94
N PHE A 429 -2.69 21.08 -2.81
CA PHE A 429 -2.53 21.37 -4.22
C PHE A 429 -3.45 22.51 -4.62
N SER A 430 -2.89 23.62 -5.13
CA SER A 430 -3.69 24.69 -5.75
C SER A 430 -4.15 24.29 -7.14
N GLN A 431 -3.35 23.51 -7.85
CA GLN A 431 -3.66 22.86 -9.11
C GLN A 431 -3.30 21.38 -9.01
N ALA A 432 -4.13 20.52 -9.57
CA ALA A 432 -3.84 19.09 -9.57
C ALA A 432 -2.54 18.80 -10.35
N PRO A 433 -1.67 17.93 -9.82
CA PRO A 433 -0.41 17.58 -10.48
C PRO A 433 -0.67 16.78 -11.75
N ARG A 434 0.20 16.93 -12.73
CA ARG A 434 0.22 16.08 -13.92
C ARG A 434 1.14 14.90 -13.69
N LEU A 435 0.62 13.71 -13.90
CA LEU A 435 1.33 12.46 -13.77
C LEU A 435 1.29 11.72 -15.11
N ASP A 436 2.44 11.21 -15.55
CA ASP A 436 2.53 10.35 -16.74
C ASP A 436 3.52 9.22 -16.43
N PHE A 437 2.99 8.02 -16.21
CA PHE A 437 3.73 6.89 -15.72
C PHE A 437 3.55 5.65 -16.58
N ARG A 438 4.62 4.87 -16.71
CA ARG A 438 4.61 3.48 -17.18
C ARG A 438 4.55 2.55 -15.98
N ILE A 439 3.79 1.49 -16.12
CA ILE A 439 3.65 0.42 -15.14
C ILE A 439 4.33 -0.81 -15.72
N LEU A 440 5.28 -1.37 -14.99
CA LEU A 440 5.98 -2.60 -15.31
C LEU A 440 5.96 -3.51 -14.09
N GLY A 441 5.99 -4.82 -14.25
CA GLY A 441 6.06 -5.69 -13.07
C GLY A 441 6.03 -7.18 -13.42
N ALA A 442 6.38 -7.97 -12.43
CA ALA A 442 6.25 -9.42 -12.45
C ALA A 442 4.98 -9.90 -11.70
N GLY A 443 4.04 -9.01 -11.42
CA GLY A 443 2.79 -9.27 -10.71
C GLY A 443 2.13 -7.99 -10.23
N ILE A 444 1.04 -8.12 -9.49
CA ILE A 444 0.26 -7.00 -8.95
C ILE A 444 0.65 -6.61 -7.52
N SER A 445 1.60 -7.34 -6.90
CA SER A 445 2.11 -6.98 -5.57
C SER A 445 2.98 -5.71 -5.64
N PRO A 446 2.90 -4.81 -4.67
CA PRO A 446 3.73 -3.60 -4.60
C PRO A 446 5.24 -3.87 -4.73
N ASP A 447 5.72 -5.00 -4.22
CA ASP A 447 7.13 -5.38 -4.31
C ASP A 447 7.56 -5.81 -5.72
N LEU A 448 6.60 -6.18 -6.57
CA LEU A 448 6.81 -6.66 -7.93
C LEU A 448 6.49 -5.60 -8.99
N ILE A 449 5.92 -4.46 -8.57
CA ILE A 449 5.56 -3.36 -9.47
C ILE A 449 6.72 -2.38 -9.56
N ARG A 450 6.97 -1.91 -10.78
CA ARG A 450 7.84 -0.79 -11.10
C ARG A 450 7.03 0.29 -11.81
N LEU A 451 7.09 1.50 -11.29
CA LEU A 451 6.49 2.67 -11.92
C LEU A 451 7.62 3.59 -12.39
N GLU A 452 7.53 4.06 -13.60
CA GLU A 452 8.49 5.01 -14.18
C GLU A 452 7.73 6.12 -14.89
N GLY A 453 8.04 7.36 -14.59
CA GLY A 453 7.33 8.43 -15.24
C GLY A 453 7.73 9.82 -14.79
N ARG A 454 6.91 10.79 -15.13
CA ARG A 454 7.10 12.21 -14.81
C ARG A 454 5.98 12.71 -13.93
N MET A 455 6.35 13.57 -13.02
CA MET A 455 5.43 14.33 -12.16
C MET A 455 5.72 15.82 -12.33
N GLU A 456 4.67 16.58 -12.61
CA GLU A 456 4.69 18.04 -12.68
C GLU A 456 3.61 18.59 -11.75
N ALA A 457 3.99 19.46 -10.83
CA ALA A 457 3.04 20.11 -9.92
C ALA A 457 3.26 21.62 -9.91
N MET A 458 2.18 22.39 -9.81
CA MET A 458 2.19 23.84 -9.68
C MET A 458 1.43 24.24 -8.41
N GLY A 459 2.01 25.14 -7.62
CA GLY A 459 1.37 25.64 -6.41
C GLY A 459 1.09 24.55 -5.38
N MET A 460 1.99 23.58 -5.25
CA MET A 460 1.90 22.53 -4.24
C MET A 460 2.45 23.03 -2.92
N LYS A 461 1.76 22.76 -1.82
CA LYS A 461 2.32 22.96 -0.48
C LYS A 461 2.61 21.63 0.17
N TYR A 462 3.74 21.53 0.82
CA TYR A 462 4.10 20.41 1.67
C TYR A 462 4.55 20.91 3.04
N LYS A 463 3.90 20.46 4.10
CA LYS A 463 4.11 20.99 5.46
C LYS A 463 4.05 22.52 5.54
N GLY A 464 3.10 23.12 4.82
CA GLY A 464 2.89 24.57 4.76
C GLY A 464 3.85 25.35 3.86
N VAL A 465 4.87 24.71 3.28
CA VAL A 465 5.83 25.35 2.37
C VAL A 465 5.30 25.32 0.94
N LEU A 466 5.13 26.49 0.35
CA LEU A 466 4.71 26.63 -1.03
C LEU A 466 5.86 26.32 -1.99
N MET A 467 5.63 25.39 -2.87
CA MET A 467 6.44 25.10 -4.05
C MET A 467 5.71 25.68 -5.27
N ASP A 468 6.29 26.68 -5.91
CA ASP A 468 5.68 27.32 -7.09
C ASP A 468 5.59 26.33 -8.24
N THR A 469 6.69 25.60 -8.48
CA THR A 469 6.74 24.48 -9.42
C THR A 469 7.54 23.30 -8.85
N LEU A 470 7.14 22.10 -9.19
CA LEU A 470 7.90 20.87 -8.94
C LEU A 470 7.84 20.01 -10.20
N ASN A 471 9.02 19.66 -10.74
CA ASN A 471 9.15 18.75 -11.87
C ASN A 471 10.18 17.67 -11.52
N THR A 472 9.83 16.41 -11.79
CA THR A 472 10.74 15.30 -11.51
C THR A 472 10.39 14.07 -12.34
N GLU A 473 11.40 13.26 -12.59
CA GLU A 473 11.24 11.89 -13.07
C GLU A 473 11.20 10.96 -11.86
N VAL A 474 10.13 10.19 -11.72
CA VAL A 474 9.93 9.30 -10.59
C VAL A 474 10.08 7.86 -11.04
N VAL A 475 10.86 7.10 -10.30
CA VAL A 475 10.95 5.65 -10.42
C VAL A 475 10.62 5.03 -9.06
N TYR A 476 9.57 4.24 -9.01
CA TYR A 476 9.26 3.37 -7.88
C TYR A 476 9.61 1.93 -8.24
N ALA A 477 10.43 1.28 -7.46
CA ALA A 477 10.74 -0.15 -7.60
C ALA A 477 11.24 -0.71 -6.26
N SER A 478 10.87 -1.93 -5.93
CA SER A 478 11.42 -2.68 -4.78
C SER A 478 11.38 -1.88 -3.46
N ARG A 479 10.28 -1.20 -3.16
CA ARG A 479 10.11 -0.32 -1.99
C ARG A 479 11.10 0.83 -1.92
N GLU A 480 11.48 1.35 -3.06
CA GLU A 480 12.32 2.53 -3.21
C GLU A 480 11.65 3.51 -4.17
N VAL A 481 11.70 4.79 -3.85
CA VAL A 481 11.29 5.88 -4.73
C VAL A 481 12.52 6.71 -5.09
N ARG A 482 12.79 6.86 -6.36
CA ARG A 482 13.81 7.79 -6.89
C ARG A 482 13.11 8.94 -7.58
N ALA A 483 13.48 10.16 -7.21
CA ALA A 483 13.10 11.40 -7.88
C ALA A 483 14.35 11.92 -8.57
N GLY A 484 14.46 11.63 -9.87
CA GLY A 484 15.57 12.07 -10.71
C GLY A 484 15.24 13.39 -11.41
N ASN A 485 16.26 14.14 -11.77
CA ASN A 485 16.11 15.43 -12.46
C ASN A 485 15.15 16.39 -11.73
N LEU A 486 15.09 16.27 -10.40
CA LEU A 486 14.20 17.07 -9.58
C LEU A 486 14.52 18.56 -9.75
N ARG A 487 13.50 19.35 -10.03
CA ARG A 487 13.53 20.81 -10.02
C ARG A 487 12.36 21.32 -9.21
N VAL A 488 12.66 22.16 -8.25
CA VAL A 488 11.68 22.82 -7.39
C VAL A 488 11.95 24.30 -7.41
N THR A 489 10.91 25.12 -7.60
CA THR A 489 11.00 26.55 -7.40
C THR A 489 10.13 26.95 -6.22
N SER A 490 10.61 27.86 -5.37
CA SER A 490 9.85 28.39 -4.23
C SER A 490 10.42 29.74 -3.84
N GLY A 491 9.54 30.74 -3.68
CA GLY A 491 9.95 32.06 -3.27
C GLY A 491 11.00 32.71 -4.19
N GLY A 492 10.98 32.38 -5.48
CA GLY A 492 11.93 32.86 -6.51
C GLY A 492 13.31 32.18 -6.45
N GLY A 493 13.56 31.22 -5.58
CA GLY A 493 14.72 30.32 -5.59
C GLY A 493 14.44 29.04 -6.36
N GLU A 494 15.51 28.30 -6.71
CA GLU A 494 15.44 27.01 -7.40
C GLU A 494 16.26 25.96 -6.63
N GLY A 495 15.73 24.75 -6.54
CA GLY A 495 16.44 23.55 -6.08
C GLY A 495 16.49 22.53 -7.20
N LYS A 496 17.65 21.88 -7.37
CA LYS A 496 17.92 20.83 -8.36
C LYS A 496 18.64 19.67 -7.69
N GLY A 497 18.40 18.46 -8.19
CA GLY A 497 19.16 17.30 -7.74
C GLY A 497 18.40 16.01 -7.92
N ASP A 498 18.97 14.96 -7.40
CA ASP A 498 18.36 13.63 -7.37
C ASP A 498 18.15 13.22 -5.92
N LEU A 499 16.96 12.69 -5.64
CA LEU A 499 16.56 12.19 -4.34
C LEU A 499 16.19 10.71 -4.43
N ARG A 500 16.53 9.97 -3.40
CA ARG A 500 16.12 8.56 -3.27
C ARG A 500 15.59 8.31 -1.87
N TYR A 501 14.38 7.80 -1.79
CA TYR A 501 13.74 7.41 -0.54
C TYR A 501 13.63 5.90 -0.46
N THR A 502 14.11 5.32 0.63
CA THR A 502 13.92 3.90 0.95
C THR A 502 12.92 3.75 2.08
N PHE A 503 12.02 2.74 1.99
CA PHE A 503 10.97 2.53 2.99
C PHE A 503 11.45 1.74 4.20
N GLU A 504 12.40 0.84 3.99
CA GLU A 504 12.99 0.00 5.04
C GLU A 504 14.50 -0.20 4.76
N PRO A 505 15.37 0.44 5.55
CA PRO A 505 15.12 1.49 6.54
C PRO A 505 14.70 2.82 5.88
N LYS A 506 14.02 3.70 6.64
CA LYS A 506 13.52 4.99 6.13
C LYS A 506 14.65 6.01 5.97
N PHE A 507 15.31 5.98 4.83
CA PHE A 507 16.33 6.94 4.46
C PHE A 507 15.88 7.87 3.33
N VAL A 508 16.29 9.13 3.42
CA VAL A 508 16.35 10.04 2.27
C VAL A 508 17.80 10.23 1.87
N HIS A 509 18.14 9.86 0.66
CA HIS A 509 19.45 10.09 0.06
C HIS A 509 19.38 11.32 -0.83
N PHE A 510 20.39 12.15 -0.75
CA PHE A 510 20.58 13.35 -1.55
C PHE A 510 21.78 13.11 -2.47
N GLU A 511 21.55 13.16 -3.76
CA GLU A 511 22.59 13.00 -4.78
C GLU A 511 22.69 14.30 -5.58
N LYS A 512 23.84 15.01 -5.45
CA LYS A 512 24.14 16.26 -6.18
C LYS A 512 23.03 17.31 -6.10
N VAL A 513 22.53 17.57 -4.90
CA VAL A 513 21.49 18.59 -4.70
C VAL A 513 22.15 19.97 -4.67
N GLU A 514 21.66 20.87 -5.50
CA GLU A 514 22.01 22.27 -5.56
C GLU A 514 20.75 23.11 -5.34
N SER A 515 20.85 24.17 -4.56
CA SER A 515 19.69 24.95 -4.20
C SER A 515 20.03 26.43 -3.96
N THR A 516 19.15 27.29 -4.45
CA THR A 516 19.03 28.69 -4.08
C THR A 516 17.72 29.00 -3.41
N LEU A 517 17.04 27.97 -2.89
CA LEU A 517 15.77 28.11 -2.18
C LEU A 517 15.97 28.90 -0.87
N PRO A 518 14.99 29.70 -0.45
CA PRO A 518 15.07 30.44 0.81
C PRO A 518 15.11 29.46 1.98
N VAL A 519 16.27 29.39 2.67
CA VAL A 519 16.58 28.33 3.65
C VAL A 519 15.57 28.28 4.78
N ARG A 520 15.16 29.41 5.36
CA ARG A 520 14.26 29.46 6.50
C ARG A 520 12.84 29.02 6.12
N GLU A 521 12.35 29.59 5.05
CA GLU A 521 11.00 29.36 4.53
C GLU A 521 10.83 27.93 4.00
N PHE A 522 11.92 27.36 3.45
CA PHE A 522 11.89 26.01 2.88
C PHE A 522 12.21 24.89 3.90
N SER A 523 12.90 25.22 4.99
CA SER A 523 13.35 24.25 6.00
C SER A 523 12.24 23.38 6.62
N PRO A 524 10.96 23.82 6.78
CA PRO A 524 9.89 22.99 7.33
C PRO A 524 9.63 21.71 6.51
N VAL A 525 9.99 21.68 5.23
CA VAL A 525 9.94 20.48 4.38
C VAL A 525 10.70 19.31 5.02
N PHE A 526 11.85 19.59 5.64
CA PHE A 526 12.72 18.62 6.30
C PHE A 526 12.28 18.27 7.73
N GLY A 527 11.24 18.93 8.22
CA GLY A 527 10.68 18.72 9.55
C GLY A 527 10.93 19.89 10.52
N GLU A 528 10.10 19.94 11.56
CA GLU A 528 10.05 21.04 12.55
C GLU A 528 11.40 21.25 13.27
N LYS A 529 12.12 20.16 13.55
CA LYS A 529 13.43 20.23 14.21
C LYS A 529 14.48 20.95 13.36
N VAL A 530 14.52 20.62 12.05
CA VAL A 530 15.41 21.29 11.10
C VAL A 530 15.04 22.76 10.95
N ALA A 531 13.75 23.04 10.85
CA ALA A 531 13.25 24.41 10.77
C ALA A 531 13.67 25.24 12.00
N LYS A 532 13.49 24.73 13.22
CA LYS A 532 13.94 25.39 14.46
C LYS A 532 15.45 25.62 14.50
N THR A 533 16.24 24.66 14.06
CA THR A 533 17.70 24.76 14.03
C THR A 533 18.19 25.83 13.04
N LEU A 534 17.51 25.99 11.91
CA LEU A 534 17.89 26.96 10.87
C LEU A 534 17.27 28.34 11.09
N GLN A 535 16.31 28.50 12.00
CA GLN A 535 15.64 29.78 12.25
C GLN A 535 16.56 30.94 12.65
N PRO A 536 17.65 30.76 13.43
CA PRO A 536 18.59 31.84 13.77
C PRO A 536 19.38 32.36 12.60
N PHE A 537 19.53 31.57 11.53
CA PHE A 537 20.32 31.94 10.36
C PHE A 537 19.50 32.77 9.38
N LYS A 538 19.66 34.10 9.43
CA LYS A 538 18.93 35.04 8.59
C LYS A 538 19.80 35.44 7.40
N PHE A 539 19.75 34.67 6.31
CA PHE A 539 20.45 35.05 5.09
C PHE A 539 19.88 36.35 4.52
N VAL A 540 20.72 37.22 4.05
CA VAL A 540 20.35 38.52 3.44
C VAL A 540 19.74 38.30 2.05
N ASP A 541 20.23 37.29 1.36
CA ASP A 541 19.74 36.82 0.07
C ASP A 541 19.68 35.28 0.13
N ARG A 542 19.27 34.67 -0.97
CA ARG A 542 19.21 33.22 -1.08
C ARG A 542 20.61 32.62 -1.18
N PRO A 543 21.08 31.85 -0.23
CA PRO A 543 22.39 31.21 -0.31
C PRO A 543 22.39 30.15 -1.40
N PHE A 544 23.52 29.96 -2.06
CA PHE A 544 23.73 28.76 -2.86
C PHE A 544 24.14 27.61 -1.94
N VAL A 545 23.28 26.58 -1.88
CA VAL A 545 23.46 25.42 -1.02
C VAL A 545 23.70 24.18 -1.87
N THR A 546 24.69 23.37 -1.50
CA THR A 546 24.87 22.03 -2.05
C THR A 546 24.67 20.99 -0.95
N MET A 547 24.09 19.86 -1.26
CA MET A 547 23.87 18.76 -0.29
C MET A 547 24.14 17.41 -0.95
N ALA A 548 24.75 16.50 -0.17
CA ALA A 548 24.96 15.12 -0.55
C ALA A 548 24.99 14.24 0.68
N GLY A 549 24.58 12.96 0.54
CA GLY A 549 24.55 12.00 1.62
C GLY A 549 23.17 11.46 1.92
N ARG A 550 22.94 11.05 3.15
CA ARG A 550 21.67 10.45 3.56
C ARG A 550 21.22 10.92 4.94
N ILE A 551 19.91 11.04 5.11
CA ILE A 551 19.26 11.33 6.40
C ILE A 551 18.45 10.10 6.83
N ASP A 552 18.70 9.65 8.08
CA ASP A 552 17.86 8.66 8.74
C ASP A 552 16.62 9.36 9.34
N LEU A 553 15.44 8.98 8.91
CA LEU A 553 14.18 9.58 9.37
C LEU A 553 13.68 8.98 10.69
N GLU A 554 14.24 7.87 11.15
CA GLU A 554 13.79 7.17 12.35
C GLU A 554 14.68 7.48 13.57
N GLU A 555 16.00 7.31 13.47
CA GLU A 555 16.89 7.32 14.63
C GLU A 555 18.03 8.33 14.58
N ASN A 556 18.24 9.07 13.52
CA ASN A 556 19.35 10.03 13.31
C ASN A 556 20.79 9.45 13.41
N PHE A 557 21.00 8.30 14.05
CA PHE A 557 22.33 7.72 14.27
C PHE A 557 23.03 7.22 13.00
N ARG A 558 22.25 6.97 11.94
CA ARG A 558 22.78 6.53 10.65
C ARG A 558 22.76 7.66 9.60
N THR A 559 22.49 8.89 10.05
CA THR A 559 22.58 10.08 9.18
C THR A 559 24.04 10.32 8.82
N ASP A 560 24.32 10.49 7.53
CA ASP A 560 25.63 10.79 7.01
C ASP A 560 25.43 11.77 5.83
N MET A 561 25.61 13.05 6.10
CA MET A 561 25.29 14.12 5.15
C MET A 561 26.33 15.23 5.20
N THR A 562 26.64 15.73 4.04
CA THR A 562 27.43 16.96 3.87
C THR A 562 26.60 18.02 3.16
N ALA A 563 26.71 19.25 3.62
CA ALA A 563 26.11 20.39 2.95
C ALA A 563 27.12 21.58 2.94
N THR A 564 27.02 22.40 1.92
CA THR A 564 27.74 23.69 1.89
C THR A 564 26.73 24.80 1.64
N GLY A 565 27.00 25.98 2.22
CA GLY A 565 26.13 27.14 2.04
C GLY A 565 27.00 28.38 1.74
N LYS A 566 26.76 29.03 0.59
CA LYS A 566 27.50 30.18 0.16
C LYS A 566 26.58 31.39 -0.08
N SER A 567 26.90 32.52 0.52
CA SER A 567 26.18 33.80 0.34
C SER A 567 27.18 34.98 0.37
N ALA A 568 27.30 35.71 -0.73
CA ALA A 568 28.12 36.91 -0.79
C ALA A 568 27.50 38.08 0.01
N PRO A 569 26.17 38.36 -0.07
CA PRO A 569 25.55 39.33 0.81
C PRO A 569 25.57 38.89 2.28
N GLY A 570 25.73 37.59 2.52
CA GLY A 570 25.97 36.98 3.81
C GLY A 570 24.74 36.64 4.62
N LEU A 571 24.92 36.56 5.93
CA LEU A 571 23.88 36.24 6.86
C LEU A 571 23.92 37.15 8.12
N LYS A 572 22.80 37.35 8.71
CA LYS A 572 22.67 37.96 10.03
C LYS A 572 22.47 36.86 11.07
N TYR A 573 23.27 36.94 12.12
CA TYR A 573 23.23 35.97 13.22
C TYR A 573 23.38 36.70 14.57
N GLU A 574 22.62 36.26 15.54
CA GLU A 574 22.66 36.88 16.87
C GLU A 574 23.84 36.31 17.69
N VAL A 575 24.72 37.19 18.12
CA VAL A 575 25.89 36.90 18.97
C VAL A 575 25.77 37.78 20.21
N ALA A 576 25.77 37.18 21.41
CA ALA A 576 25.69 37.92 22.69
C ALA A 576 24.56 38.96 22.74
N GLY A 577 23.36 38.59 22.25
CA GLY A 577 22.16 39.47 22.25
C GLY A 577 22.16 40.57 21.18
N ARG A 578 23.10 40.54 20.27
CA ARG A 578 23.23 41.51 19.17
C ARG A 578 23.26 40.81 17.81
N GLU A 579 22.54 41.37 16.81
CA GLU A 579 22.48 40.83 15.45
C GLU A 579 23.70 41.32 14.63
N LEU A 580 24.64 40.43 14.37
CA LEU A 580 25.80 40.71 13.49
C LEU A 580 25.51 40.36 12.03
N HIS A 581 26.06 41.14 11.13
CA HIS A 581 25.97 40.90 9.68
C HIS A 581 27.32 40.41 9.13
N PHE A 582 27.42 39.12 8.91
CA PHE A 582 28.57 38.49 8.29
C PHE A 582 28.37 38.49 6.77
N ARG A 583 29.36 38.97 6.02
CA ARG A 583 29.36 38.94 4.54
C ARG A 583 30.29 37.84 4.03
N ASP A 584 30.22 37.53 2.75
CA ASP A 584 31.06 36.55 2.06
C ASP A 584 31.09 35.19 2.76
N VAL A 585 29.93 34.78 3.28
CA VAL A 585 29.79 33.55 4.06
C VAL A 585 29.93 32.33 3.15
N ASP A 586 30.83 31.43 3.52
CA ASP A 586 31.01 30.12 2.88
C ASP A 586 31.18 29.06 3.98
N LEU A 587 30.09 28.30 4.27
CA LEU A 587 30.01 27.33 5.36
C LEU A 587 29.97 25.91 4.83
N ALA A 588 30.58 25.00 5.53
CA ALA A 588 30.43 23.55 5.40
C ALA A 588 29.72 22.98 6.63
N VAL A 589 28.78 22.10 6.39
CA VAL A 589 28.07 21.35 7.42
C VAL A 589 28.28 19.87 7.16
N LYS A 590 28.70 19.15 8.19
CA LYS A 590 28.86 17.71 8.16
C LYS A 590 28.09 17.07 9.30
N ILE A 591 27.26 16.10 9.00
CA ILE A 591 26.48 15.34 10.00
C ILE A 591 26.89 13.89 9.89
N GLN A 592 27.39 13.30 10.96
CA GLN A 592 27.77 11.89 11.04
C GLN A 592 27.16 11.28 12.31
N GLY A 593 26.06 10.59 12.17
CA GLY A 593 25.31 10.05 13.32
C GLY A 593 24.84 11.16 14.27
N SER A 594 25.37 11.16 15.51
CA SER A 594 25.06 12.18 16.53
C SER A 594 25.88 13.46 16.37
N GLU A 595 27.03 13.37 15.70
CA GLU A 595 27.95 14.48 15.52
C GLU A 595 27.53 15.40 14.38
N THR A 596 27.55 16.69 14.64
CA THR A 596 27.31 17.74 13.66
C THR A 596 28.44 18.75 13.73
N THR A 597 29.15 18.96 12.63
CA THR A 597 30.18 19.99 12.49
C THR A 597 29.73 21.06 11.52
N VAL A 598 29.86 22.32 11.91
CA VAL A 598 29.62 23.49 11.06
C VAL A 598 30.91 24.30 11.08
N GLU A 599 31.48 24.59 9.92
CA GLU A 599 32.74 25.37 9.84
C GLU A 599 32.76 26.25 8.60
N THR A 600 33.56 27.30 8.67
CA THR A 600 33.94 28.11 7.49
C THR A 600 34.79 27.23 6.57
N ARG A 601 34.39 27.16 5.28
CA ARG A 601 34.96 26.22 4.32
C ARG A 601 36.32 26.69 3.79
N ASP A 602 37.23 25.75 3.65
CA ASP A 602 38.51 25.92 2.95
C ASP A 602 39.31 27.17 3.39
N ASN A 603 39.30 27.48 4.70
CA ASN A 603 39.95 28.69 5.23
C ASN A 603 39.48 29.99 4.57
N LYS A 604 38.25 30.04 4.09
CA LYS A 604 37.59 31.26 3.58
C LYS A 604 36.75 31.88 4.69
N PRO A 605 37.30 32.72 5.54
CA PRO A 605 36.54 33.32 6.62
C PRO A 605 35.47 34.27 6.06
N ALA A 606 34.40 34.47 6.84
CA ALA A 606 33.39 35.48 6.55
C ALA A 606 33.91 36.87 6.87
N SER A 607 33.42 37.89 6.21
CA SER A 607 33.80 39.28 6.46
C SER A 607 32.90 39.90 7.53
N LEU A 608 33.50 40.54 8.53
CA LEU A 608 32.81 41.31 9.59
C LEU A 608 33.58 42.63 9.84
N TRP A 609 32.91 43.77 9.68
CA TRP A 609 33.49 45.11 9.92
C TRP A 609 34.88 45.28 9.32
N GLY A 610 35.09 44.90 8.07
CA GLY A 610 36.35 45.05 7.37
C GLY A 610 37.36 43.92 7.61
N GLY A 611 37.24 43.18 8.67
CA GLY A 611 38.09 42.04 9.00
C GLY A 611 37.40 40.67 8.63
N GLN A 612 37.99 39.64 9.16
CA GLN A 612 37.63 38.26 8.83
C GLN A 612 37.28 37.46 10.08
N VAL A 613 36.28 36.56 9.95
CA VAL A 613 35.85 35.66 11.04
C VAL A 613 35.75 34.24 10.49
N ALA A 614 36.51 33.33 11.08
CA ALA A 614 36.35 31.90 10.85
C ALA A 614 35.71 31.25 12.07
N VAL A 615 34.87 30.22 11.86
CA VAL A 615 34.20 29.53 12.93
C VAL A 615 34.20 28.04 12.66
N ARG A 616 34.33 27.27 13.75
CA ARG A 616 34.07 25.83 13.78
C ARG A 616 33.19 25.51 14.98
N VAL A 617 32.06 24.89 14.76
CA VAL A 617 31.13 24.43 15.78
C VAL A 617 30.97 22.93 15.66
N LYS A 618 31.28 22.21 16.68
CA LYS A 618 31.09 20.78 16.76
C LYS A 618 30.07 20.48 17.87
N VAL A 619 28.98 19.80 17.50
CA VAL A 619 27.93 19.36 18.43
C VAL A 619 27.88 17.85 18.39
N ASP A 620 28.02 17.20 19.57
CA ASP A 620 27.95 15.76 19.71
C ASP A 620 27.25 15.36 21.01
N GLY A 621 26.84 14.10 21.09
CA GLY A 621 26.27 13.50 22.32
C GLY A 621 24.88 12.91 22.10
N PRO A 622 24.37 12.15 23.04
CA PRO A 622 23.07 11.52 22.98
C PRO A 622 21.93 12.55 23.01
N LYS A 623 20.76 12.15 22.54
CA LYS A 623 19.56 13.01 22.55
C LYS A 623 19.23 13.47 23.96
N GLY A 624 19.12 14.81 24.16
CA GLY A 624 18.87 15.44 25.48
C GLY A 624 20.10 15.69 26.34
N ASN A 625 21.31 15.33 25.86
CA ASN A 625 22.58 15.69 26.55
C ASN A 625 23.68 15.91 25.49
N LYS A 626 23.43 16.88 24.62
CA LYS A 626 24.40 17.28 23.58
C LYS A 626 25.37 18.32 24.13
N THR A 627 26.66 18.12 23.84
CA THR A 627 27.71 19.10 24.08
C THR A 627 28.08 19.83 22.79
N GLN A 628 28.40 21.09 22.91
CA GLN A 628 28.92 21.92 21.84
C GLN A 628 30.33 22.34 22.15
N ASN A 629 31.21 22.22 21.18
CA ASN A 629 32.52 22.85 21.15
C ASN A 629 32.54 23.87 20.01
N THR A 630 32.95 25.10 20.33
CA THR A 630 32.99 26.21 19.37
C THR A 630 34.34 26.85 19.41
N GLU A 631 34.93 26.99 18.24
CA GLU A 631 36.20 27.70 18.01
C GLU A 631 35.93 28.88 17.09
N VAL A 632 36.48 30.04 17.43
CA VAL A 632 36.33 31.28 16.64
C VAL A 632 37.69 31.94 16.45
N TRP A 633 38.00 32.28 15.24
CA TRP A 633 39.19 33.04 14.85
C TRP A 633 38.78 34.39 14.28
N LEU A 634 39.35 35.44 14.81
CA LEU A 634 39.17 36.80 14.33
C LEU A 634 40.49 37.28 13.72
N THR A 635 40.42 37.97 12.58
CA THR A 635 41.57 38.56 11.93
C THR A 635 41.18 39.94 11.43
N ASP A 636 41.88 40.96 11.96
CA ASP A 636 41.75 42.37 11.56
C ASP A 636 40.34 42.93 11.58
N VAL A 637 39.49 42.48 12.51
CA VAL A 637 38.12 43.02 12.68
C VAL A 637 38.20 44.39 13.33
N ASP A 638 37.45 45.40 12.80
CA ASP A 638 37.44 46.76 13.34
C ASP A 638 37.05 46.77 14.82
N PHE A 639 38.01 47.06 15.67
CA PHE A 639 37.83 47.13 17.13
C PHE A 639 36.93 48.28 17.54
N GLY A 640 37.01 49.41 16.85
CA GLY A 640 36.15 50.58 17.13
C GLY A 640 34.68 50.29 16.87
N GLU A 641 34.38 49.70 15.75
CA GLU A 641 33.00 49.28 15.45
C GLU A 641 32.55 48.16 16.41
N THR A 642 33.40 47.23 16.82
CA THR A 642 33.10 46.20 17.83
C THR A 642 32.70 46.81 19.17
N VAL A 643 33.48 47.72 19.70
CA VAL A 643 33.21 48.38 21.01
C VAL A 643 31.98 49.27 20.92
N LYS A 644 31.87 50.04 19.88
CA LYS A 644 30.71 50.91 19.63
C LYS A 644 29.41 50.09 19.55
N TYR A 645 29.44 48.97 18.85
CA TYR A 645 28.29 48.13 18.63
C TYR A 645 27.83 47.41 19.92
N TYR A 646 28.75 46.79 20.67
CA TYR A 646 28.42 46.08 21.89
C TYR A 646 28.23 46.95 23.09
N PHE A 647 29.06 47.95 23.27
CA PHE A 647 29.10 48.75 24.47
C PHE A 647 28.59 50.19 24.28
N GLY A 648 28.37 50.63 23.01
CA GLY A 648 27.90 52.00 22.72
C GLY A 648 28.94 53.07 22.99
N ILE A 649 30.24 52.72 23.06
CA ILE A 649 31.37 53.62 23.36
C ILE A 649 32.08 53.95 22.06
N PRO A 650 32.01 55.22 21.57
CA PRO A 650 32.69 55.62 20.35
C PRO A 650 34.17 56.01 20.65
N GLY A 651 34.97 56.09 19.59
CA GLY A 651 36.31 56.66 19.66
C GLY A 651 37.46 55.64 19.77
N TYR A 652 37.14 54.37 20.00
CA TYR A 652 38.12 53.31 19.87
C TYR A 652 38.41 53.03 18.39
N ASN A 653 39.61 52.58 18.10
CA ASN A 653 39.98 52.06 16.79
C ASN A 653 41.08 51.03 16.93
N GLY A 654 41.41 50.33 15.85
CA GLY A 654 42.44 49.30 15.78
C GLY A 654 41.86 48.02 15.16
N ASP A 655 42.77 47.10 14.88
CA ASP A 655 42.46 45.81 14.24
C ASP A 655 42.44 44.71 15.31
N LEU A 656 41.26 44.15 15.57
CA LEU A 656 41.04 43.11 16.54
C LEU A 656 41.30 41.74 15.88
N SER A 657 42.28 41.03 16.38
CA SER A 657 42.57 39.63 16.04
C SER A 657 42.56 38.78 17.28
N GLY A 658 42.36 37.46 17.11
CA GLY A 658 42.42 36.52 18.22
C GLY A 658 41.70 35.22 17.95
N PHE A 659 41.79 34.39 18.98
CA PHE A 659 41.17 33.06 19.00
C PHE A 659 40.45 32.84 20.33
N PHE A 660 39.34 32.21 20.30
CA PHE A 660 38.68 31.73 21.49
C PHE A 660 37.90 30.45 21.22
N GLU A 661 37.91 29.60 22.22
CA GLU A 661 37.19 28.35 22.22
C GLU A 661 36.34 28.24 23.48
N TRP A 662 35.16 27.65 23.32
CA TRP A 662 34.32 27.26 24.47
C TRP A 662 33.62 25.97 24.22
N GLN A 663 33.28 25.28 25.32
CA GLN A 663 32.51 24.05 25.32
C GLN A 663 31.44 24.10 26.42
N GLY A 664 30.32 23.42 26.16
CA GLY A 664 29.23 23.32 27.12
C GLY A 664 27.97 22.68 26.50
N PRO A 665 26.86 22.69 27.23
CA PRO A 665 25.60 22.18 26.72
C PRO A 665 25.18 22.89 25.43
N ALA A 666 24.69 22.11 24.45
CA ALA A 666 24.21 22.67 23.17
C ALA A 666 22.79 23.24 23.24
N GLU A 667 22.13 23.20 24.39
CA GLU A 667 20.79 23.72 24.56
C GLU A 667 20.79 25.25 24.69
N ALA A 668 19.79 25.87 24.02
CA ALA A 668 19.66 27.32 24.04
C ALA A 668 19.48 27.85 25.48
N GLY A 669 20.20 28.92 25.82
CA GLY A 669 20.14 29.55 27.13
C GLY A 669 21.06 28.97 28.21
N MET A 670 21.77 27.86 27.95
CA MET A 670 22.69 27.23 28.89
C MET A 670 24.14 27.76 28.83
N TRP A 671 24.38 28.88 28.17
CA TRP A 671 25.70 29.50 28.01
C TRP A 671 26.42 29.77 29.36
N ARG A 672 25.72 29.93 30.45
CA ARG A 672 26.28 30.05 31.80
C ARG A 672 27.01 28.78 32.29
N GLN A 673 26.77 27.64 31.66
CA GLN A 673 27.47 26.40 31.96
C GLN A 673 28.66 26.14 31.04
N TRP A 674 28.92 27.07 30.13
CA TRP A 674 30.06 26.95 29.21
C TRP A 674 31.36 27.28 29.93
N THR A 675 32.40 26.57 29.53
CA THR A 675 33.78 26.80 29.91
C THR A 675 34.61 27.07 28.65
N GLY A 676 35.60 27.90 28.75
CA GLY A 676 36.40 28.22 27.57
C GLY A 676 37.64 29.05 27.90
N ARG A 677 38.36 29.34 26.85
CA ARG A 677 39.52 30.22 26.92
C ARG A 677 39.71 30.97 25.62
N GLY A 678 40.45 32.05 25.67
CA GLY A 678 40.78 32.76 24.47
C GLY A 678 41.88 33.80 24.67
N ASN A 679 42.36 34.27 23.55
CA ASN A 679 43.25 35.40 23.49
C ASN A 679 42.78 36.39 22.45
N LEU A 680 42.92 37.67 22.76
CA LEU A 680 42.57 38.75 21.85
C LEU A 680 43.77 39.72 21.74
N GLU A 681 43.97 40.25 20.57
CA GLU A 681 44.97 41.25 20.28
C GLU A 681 44.36 42.42 19.49
N VAL A 682 44.66 43.65 19.88
CA VAL A 682 44.27 44.83 19.14
C VAL A 682 45.52 45.54 18.72
N GLY A 683 45.69 45.62 17.38
CA GLY A 683 46.83 46.30 16.76
C GLY A 683 46.44 47.70 16.26
N GLY A 684 47.38 48.65 16.25
CA GLY A 684 47.19 50.00 15.67
C GLY A 684 46.08 50.83 16.35
N GLY A 685 45.75 50.49 17.63
CA GLY A 685 44.60 51.01 18.32
C GLY A 685 44.76 52.36 18.99
N LYS A 686 43.62 53.09 19.15
CA LYS A 686 43.49 54.19 20.11
C LYS A 686 42.45 53.81 21.14
N PHE A 687 42.80 54.05 22.43
CA PHE A 687 41.91 53.66 23.56
C PHE A 687 41.51 54.91 24.39
N PRO A 688 40.42 55.63 23.98
CA PRO A 688 40.05 56.93 24.61
C PRO A 688 39.54 56.77 26.03
N GLY A 689 39.17 55.60 26.50
CA GLY A 689 38.65 55.35 27.84
C GLY A 689 39.71 55.40 28.96
N MET A 690 40.98 55.50 28.66
CA MET A 690 42.06 55.51 29.65
C MET A 690 42.09 56.83 30.46
N GLY A 691 41.44 57.91 30.02
CA GLY A 691 41.41 59.17 30.72
C GLY A 691 40.74 59.10 32.12
N ASN A 692 39.72 58.34 32.32
CA ASN A 692 39.08 58.13 33.63
C ASN A 692 39.98 57.31 34.57
N PHE A 693 40.63 56.29 34.03
CA PHE A 693 41.65 55.55 34.72
C PHE A 693 42.82 56.41 35.13
N ALA A 694 43.39 57.22 34.21
CA ALA A 694 44.46 58.17 34.48
C ALA A 694 44.09 59.21 35.56
N LYS A 695 42.85 59.69 35.58
CA LYS A 695 42.37 60.62 36.61
C LYS A 695 42.29 59.95 37.97
N THR A 696 41.93 58.65 38.07
CA THR A 696 41.84 57.89 39.32
C THR A 696 43.16 57.70 39.96
N ILE A 697 44.20 57.53 39.17
CA ILE A 697 45.58 57.38 39.69
C ILE A 697 46.32 58.69 39.94
N ASN A 698 45.65 59.89 39.80
CA ASN A 698 46.23 61.19 39.88
C ASN A 698 47.47 61.33 39.00
N ALA A 699 47.45 60.81 37.81
CA ALA A 699 48.50 60.96 36.88
C ALA A 699 48.53 62.40 36.34
N PRO A 700 49.67 63.17 36.42
CA PRO A 700 49.69 64.58 36.09
C PRO A 700 49.72 64.87 34.59
N LEU A 701 49.39 63.92 33.77
CA LEU A 701 49.69 63.93 32.37
C LEU A 701 48.38 63.81 31.52
N GLU A 702 47.78 65.06 31.19
CA GLU A 702 46.63 65.12 30.27
C GLU A 702 46.93 64.53 28.86
N TRP A 703 48.22 64.42 28.53
CA TRP A 703 48.69 63.80 27.29
C TRP A 703 48.56 62.22 27.32
N MET A 704 48.27 61.55 28.45
CA MET A 704 48.02 60.12 28.56
C MET A 704 46.59 59.68 28.12
N GLU A 705 45.71 60.57 27.74
CA GLU A 705 44.33 60.26 27.31
C GLU A 705 44.23 59.40 26.03
N ASN A 706 45.34 59.27 25.24
CA ASN A 706 45.36 58.56 23.98
C ASN A 706 46.57 57.61 23.78
N LEU A 707 47.11 57.04 24.85
CA LEU A 707 48.41 56.34 24.83
C LEU A 707 48.36 54.85 24.54
N GLY A 708 47.20 54.24 24.23
CA GLY A 708 47.16 52.86 23.80
C GLY A 708 47.37 52.68 22.30
N GLU A 709 48.48 52.07 21.89
CA GLU A 709 48.76 51.71 20.49
C GLU A 709 48.36 50.24 20.19
N GLY A 710 48.12 49.43 21.19
CA GLY A 710 47.69 48.05 21.10
C GLY A 710 47.29 47.46 22.44
N ALA A 711 46.64 46.35 22.40
CA ALA A 711 46.26 45.60 23.57
C ALA A 711 46.33 44.10 23.31
N THR A 712 46.64 43.30 24.36
CA THR A 712 46.48 41.84 24.32
C THR A 712 45.70 41.40 25.57
N MET A 713 44.89 40.40 25.43
CA MET A 713 44.07 39.84 26.51
C MET A 713 44.03 38.32 26.44
N ASP A 714 44.42 37.66 27.53
CA ASP A 714 44.23 36.26 27.74
C ASP A 714 43.10 36.07 28.76
N PHE A 715 42.13 35.20 28.47
CA PHE A 715 41.00 35.02 29.34
C PHE A 715 40.48 33.55 29.38
N GLN A 716 39.79 33.27 30.47
CA GLN A 716 39.01 32.02 30.60
C GLN A 716 37.55 32.37 30.86
N LEU A 717 36.65 31.53 30.34
CA LEU A 717 35.19 31.61 30.56
C LEU A 717 34.79 30.46 31.48
N GLU A 718 34.17 30.74 32.60
CA GLU A 718 33.61 29.73 33.52
C GLU A 718 32.41 30.31 34.24
N GLY A 719 31.32 29.52 34.26
CA GLY A 719 30.09 29.88 34.97
C GLY A 719 29.46 31.23 34.52
N GLY A 720 29.63 31.62 33.29
CA GLY A 720 29.15 32.93 32.77
C GLY A 720 30.01 34.12 33.15
N LYS A 721 31.16 33.90 33.76
CA LYS A 721 32.16 34.89 34.13
C LYS A 721 33.40 34.76 33.27
N LEU A 722 33.86 35.86 32.78
CA LEU A 722 35.15 35.98 32.07
C LEU A 722 36.24 36.27 33.11
N HIS A 723 37.14 35.35 33.31
CA HIS A 723 38.37 35.55 34.08
C HIS A 723 39.46 36.04 33.13
N VAL A 724 39.73 37.34 33.18
CA VAL A 724 40.85 37.94 32.48
C VAL A 724 42.10 37.63 33.26
N GLN A 725 42.89 36.70 32.73
CA GLN A 725 44.16 36.28 33.39
C GLN A 725 45.27 37.27 33.15
N ARG A 726 45.26 37.93 31.98
CA ARG A 726 46.26 38.91 31.63
C ARG A 726 45.65 39.86 30.58
N LEU A 727 45.52 41.13 30.94
CA LEU A 727 45.30 42.22 30.03
C LEU A 727 46.58 43.06 29.95
N LYS A 728 47.06 43.35 28.75
CA LYS A 728 48.10 44.30 28.51
C LYS A 728 47.60 45.34 27.52
N ILE A 729 47.73 46.61 27.89
CA ILE A 729 47.53 47.76 26.98
C ILE A 729 48.86 48.46 26.93
N PHE A 730 49.40 48.61 25.76
CA PHE A 730 50.75 49.13 25.58
C PHE A 730 50.80 50.26 24.58
N SER A 731 51.75 51.19 24.82
CA SER A 731 52.19 52.26 23.95
C SER A 731 53.71 52.37 23.95
N LYS A 732 54.26 53.36 23.25
CA LYS A 732 55.70 53.57 23.30
C LYS A 732 56.26 53.93 24.68
N LEU A 733 55.40 54.41 25.60
CA LEU A 733 55.87 54.95 26.87
C LEU A 733 55.25 54.29 28.07
N VAL A 734 54.11 53.61 27.93
CA VAL A 734 53.28 53.06 29.04
C VAL A 734 52.82 51.65 28.71
N GLU A 735 52.96 50.83 29.70
CA GLU A 735 52.27 49.53 29.71
C GLU A 735 51.28 49.47 30.87
N THR A 736 50.04 49.15 30.57
CA THR A 736 49.00 48.90 31.56
C THR A 736 48.68 47.43 31.57
N THR A 737 48.85 46.78 32.72
CA THR A 737 48.48 45.36 32.91
C THR A 737 47.18 45.30 33.73
N GLY A 738 46.36 44.27 33.49
CA GLY A 738 45.14 44.06 34.22
C GLY A 738 44.83 42.58 34.36
N GLU A 739 44.14 42.24 35.45
CA GLU A 739 43.60 40.92 35.73
C GLU A 739 42.30 40.99 36.57
N GLY A 740 41.43 40.04 36.47
CA GLY A 740 40.19 40.03 37.26
C GLY A 740 39.02 39.32 36.58
N PHE A 741 37.82 39.58 37.07
CA PHE A 741 36.63 38.90 36.59
C PHE A 741 35.67 39.95 35.95
N TYR A 742 35.00 39.52 34.92
CA TYR A 742 33.88 40.24 34.33
C TYR A 742 32.65 39.29 34.26
N ASP A 743 31.59 39.66 34.99
CA ASP A 743 30.32 38.95 34.91
C ASP A 743 29.57 39.41 33.65
N ILE A 744 29.45 38.52 32.66
CA ILE A 744 28.82 38.84 31.37
C ILE A 744 27.33 39.09 31.51
N ALA A 745 26.65 38.41 32.46
CA ALA A 745 25.22 38.50 32.65
C ALA A 745 24.81 39.80 33.34
N GLU A 746 25.61 40.23 34.29
CA GLU A 746 25.36 41.44 35.10
C GLU A 746 26.05 42.69 34.60
N ASP A 747 26.85 42.56 33.50
CA ASP A 747 27.73 43.65 32.97
C ASP A 747 28.51 44.31 34.12
N ARG A 748 29.26 43.48 34.90
CA ARG A 748 29.93 43.95 36.11
C ARG A 748 31.36 43.43 36.23
N LEU A 749 32.30 44.37 36.48
CA LEU A 749 33.66 44.05 36.88
C LEU A 749 33.68 43.61 38.36
N GLU A 750 34.38 42.53 38.64
CA GLU A 750 34.56 41.97 40.00
C GLU A 750 36.03 41.72 40.26
N LYS A 751 36.58 42.33 41.32
CA LYS A 751 37.98 42.21 41.66
C LYS A 751 38.90 42.38 40.45
N PHE A 752 38.66 43.43 39.66
CA PHE A 752 39.42 43.70 38.45
C PHE A 752 40.51 44.67 38.79
N PHE A 753 41.74 44.24 38.75
CA PHE A 753 42.90 45.02 39.14
C PHE A 753 43.59 45.49 37.87
N MET A 754 44.03 46.77 37.85
CA MET A 754 44.87 47.32 36.83
C MET A 754 46.10 48.00 37.43
N LYS A 755 47.23 47.80 36.77
CA LYS A 755 48.52 48.40 37.14
C LYS A 755 49.15 49.05 35.93
N GLN A 756 49.67 50.24 36.12
CA GLN A 756 50.32 50.97 35.06
C GLN A 756 51.83 51.07 35.29
N ASN A 757 52.63 50.71 34.27
CA ASN A 757 54.07 50.78 34.31
C ASN A 757 54.58 51.69 33.19
N LEU A 758 55.61 52.54 33.47
CA LEU A 758 56.28 53.32 32.48
C LEU A 758 57.38 52.44 31.83
N ILE A 759 57.54 52.54 30.54
CA ILE A 759 58.47 51.72 29.74
C ILE A 759 59.59 52.61 29.25
N GLY A 760 60.81 52.06 29.09
CA GLY A 760 61.95 52.71 28.53
C GLY A 760 62.82 53.48 29.55
N PRO A 761 63.76 54.29 29.09
CA PRO A 761 64.73 55.00 29.95
C PRO A 761 64.11 55.93 31.01
N VAL A 762 62.92 56.43 30.71
CA VAL A 762 62.12 57.31 31.62
C VAL A 762 61.46 56.48 32.76
N GLY A 763 61.27 55.19 32.57
CA GLY A 763 60.62 54.31 33.58
C GLY A 763 61.54 53.91 34.73
N VAL A 764 62.77 53.92 34.58
CA VAL A 764 63.78 53.47 35.59
C VAL A 764 63.71 54.25 36.94
N PRO A 765 63.54 55.60 36.98
CA PRO A 765 63.40 56.34 38.23
C PRO A 765 62.06 56.15 38.93
N PHE A 766 61.06 55.62 38.22
CA PHE A 766 59.64 55.44 38.71
C PHE A 766 59.31 54.00 39.04
N MET A 767 60.27 53.08 38.95
CA MET A 767 60.01 51.64 39.31
C MET A 767 59.54 51.47 40.78
N LEU A 768 60.04 52.35 41.71
CA LEU A 768 59.65 52.36 43.13
C LEU A 768 58.26 52.94 43.35
N VAL A 769 57.66 53.62 42.38
CA VAL A 769 56.28 54.23 42.44
C VAL A 769 55.27 53.34 41.80
N SER A 770 55.66 52.31 41.07
CA SER A 770 54.77 51.44 40.34
C SER A 770 53.77 50.73 41.20
N GLU A 771 54.05 50.41 42.47
CA GLU A 771 53.09 49.80 43.38
C GLU A 771 51.98 50.81 43.82
N MET A 772 52.21 52.09 43.66
CA MET A 772 51.20 53.12 43.94
C MET A 772 50.19 53.35 42.81
N LEU A 773 50.35 52.70 41.66
CA LEU A 773 49.53 52.84 40.47
C LEU A 773 48.58 51.68 40.21
N GLU A 774 48.33 50.88 41.27
CA GLU A 774 47.37 49.77 41.18
C GLU A 774 45.98 50.23 41.64
N VAL A 775 44.96 49.98 40.81
CA VAL A 775 43.55 50.31 41.05
C VAL A 775 42.67 49.10 40.91
N GLU A 776 41.60 49.05 41.70
CA GLU A 776 40.54 48.06 41.59
C GLU A 776 39.36 48.64 40.86
N GLY A 777 38.90 47.97 39.80
CA GLY A 777 37.76 48.28 38.96
C GLY A 777 36.50 47.59 39.44
N SER A 778 35.39 48.28 39.46
CA SER A 778 34.03 47.82 39.74
C SER A 778 33.04 48.53 38.81
N GLY A 779 31.77 48.08 38.80
CA GLY A 779 30.72 48.63 37.95
C GLY A 779 30.75 48.03 36.54
N SER A 780 29.96 48.64 35.64
CA SER A 780 29.84 48.11 34.27
C SER A 780 31.02 48.52 33.39
N LEU A 781 31.27 47.77 32.30
CA LEU A 781 32.31 48.13 31.33
C LEU A 781 32.07 49.52 30.72
N LYS A 782 30.81 49.96 30.63
CA LYS A 782 30.43 51.28 30.13
C LYS A 782 30.75 52.43 31.12
N ASN A 783 30.61 52.16 32.40
CA ASN A 783 30.86 53.13 33.47
C ASN A 783 31.65 52.48 34.60
N PRO A 784 32.93 52.16 34.36
CA PRO A 784 33.76 51.53 35.36
C PRO A 784 34.11 52.54 36.51
N VAL A 785 34.05 52.07 37.73
CA VAL A 785 34.45 52.84 38.90
C VAL A 785 35.80 52.26 39.39
N TRP A 786 36.81 53.11 39.39
CA TRP A 786 38.16 52.76 39.81
C TRP A 786 38.44 53.29 41.18
N LYS A 787 39.03 52.47 42.12
CA LYS A 787 39.51 52.88 43.44
C LYS A 787 40.98 52.46 43.58
N ARG A 788 41.78 53.26 44.28
CA ARG A 788 43.15 52.86 44.63
C ARG A 788 43.10 51.68 45.62
N LYS A 789 43.99 50.72 45.43
CA LYS A 789 44.10 49.50 46.30
C LYS A 789 44.54 49.87 47.71
N ASN A 790 45.25 50.96 47.92
CA ASN A 790 45.79 51.38 49.21
C ASN A 790 44.95 52.37 49.99
N SER A 791 43.68 52.62 49.61
CA SER A 791 42.84 53.61 50.30
C SER A 791 42.02 53.06 51.46
N GLU A 792 42.20 51.81 51.85
CA GLU A 792 41.51 51.22 53.02
C GLU A 792 42.36 51.23 54.33
N ASN A 793 43.57 51.84 54.36
CA ASN A 793 44.38 52.01 55.53
C ASN A 793 44.64 53.47 55.93
N GLU A 794 43.73 54.44 55.58
CA GLU A 794 43.75 55.79 56.23
C GLU A 794 42.41 56.06 56.90
#